data_3cd6e63506ca7135e6c4d5735707e19e
#
_entry.id   3cd6e63506ca7135e6c4d5735707e19e
#
_cell.length_a   1.000
_cell.length_b   1.000
_cell.length_c   1.000
_cell.angle_alpha   90.00
_cell.angle_beta   90.00
_cell.angle_gamma   90.00
#
_symmetry.space_group_name_H-M   'P 1'
#
loop_
_entity.id
_entity.type
_entity.pdbx_description
1 polymer ?
#
loop_
_entity_poly.entity_id
_entity_poly.type
_entity_poly.pdbx_seq_one_letter_code
_entity_poly.pdbx_strand_id
1 'polypeptide(L)'
;RLLAPLGLAYITSLVASLFISLTVTPVLASYLLPQLFKNKSGRPSLVSRWFANLRSRFSKDKELEPDDAEETYRRDDVDSLNIGGHSEEDSFVVRRLKKFDERLLHSTLRHPYKVMIGAAVLFFVTIATLPFVGTAFLPEFNEGTLTINLQAQPGTSLAESNRIGTISEKLILKVPEVISTGRRTGRAELDEHAEGVHYTEIDVDLKESDRSREEILADIREKLAVVPGVNLNIGQPISHRLDHLQSGVRAQIAVKLFGDDLATLRSKAEEIRNVMQTVEGATDVQIERQVLIPQVRFNVNRERAAQYGLAPGEVTETLETALNGRTVSQAIEGARRYDVVVRFDDASRNSLDVLRRATVDTPQGAQIPVSAVAEIENLPGPNQILRENTKRRIVISSNTGGRDLGSVVRDMQNRVAAQVTLPAGYFVEFGGQFQASQEATRTLSVLSIFSLVAIFFLLIKALGEWRVALQVMINIPLALIGAIWALHLSGGVFSIATLVGFISLVGITSRNGIMMISHYLHLMREEGEGFTEEMIVRGSLERLVPVLMTALTAGLSLVPFVLAADAPGKEILHPLAVVVLGGILTSTLLDQIVTPAVFYKFGKPAADKIIAERDGRENVLNDERDSGVPPFGARMPEWRDE
;
A
#
# COMPACT_ATOMS: atom_id res chain seq x y z
N ARG A 1 9.34 -0.44 -4.24
CA ARG A 1 10.22 0.43 -3.44
C ARG A 1 9.44 1.25 -2.41
N LEU A 2 8.24 1.76 -2.72
CA LEU A 2 7.41 2.58 -1.82
C LEU A 2 7.03 1.85 -0.52
N LEU A 3 6.75 0.56 -0.57
CA LEU A 3 6.37 -0.27 0.59
C LEU A 3 7.55 -0.88 1.33
N ALA A 4 8.78 -0.79 0.81
CA ALA A 4 9.95 -1.36 1.44
C ALA A 4 10.25 -0.75 2.84
N PRO A 5 10.16 0.58 3.06
CA PRO A 5 10.32 1.16 4.39
C PRO A 5 9.28 0.66 5.39
N LEU A 6 8.02 0.49 4.95
CA LEU A 6 6.93 -0.04 5.78
C LEU A 6 7.22 -1.50 6.21
N GLY A 7 7.62 -2.34 5.26
CA GLY A 7 8.01 -3.73 5.53
C GLY A 7 9.21 -3.82 6.47
N LEU A 8 10.24 -2.99 6.27
CA LEU A 8 11.42 -2.94 7.13
C LEU A 8 11.07 -2.49 8.56
N ALA A 9 10.25 -1.44 8.69
CA ALA A 9 9.76 -0.95 9.98
C ALA A 9 8.97 -2.03 10.72
N TYR A 10 8.11 -2.77 10.02
CA TYR A 10 7.34 -3.87 10.60
C TYR A 10 8.24 -5.02 11.09
N ILE A 11 9.20 -5.46 10.28
CA ILE A 11 10.16 -6.51 10.65
C ILE A 11 11.00 -6.07 11.86
N THR A 12 11.52 -4.83 11.83
CA THR A 12 12.34 -4.29 12.93
C THR A 12 11.52 -4.19 14.22
N SER A 13 10.26 -3.77 14.14
CA SER A 13 9.35 -3.72 15.28
C SER A 13 9.07 -5.10 15.87
N LEU A 14 8.86 -6.12 15.04
CA LEU A 14 8.65 -7.50 15.48
C LEU A 14 9.89 -8.06 16.18
N VAL A 15 11.08 -7.85 15.61
CA VAL A 15 12.35 -8.31 16.20
C VAL A 15 12.61 -7.60 17.54
N ALA A 16 12.38 -6.29 17.61
CA ALA A 16 12.52 -5.53 18.83
C ALA A 16 11.51 -5.99 19.90
N SER A 17 10.25 -6.23 19.52
CA SER A 17 9.21 -6.76 20.40
C SER A 17 9.57 -8.14 20.96
N LEU A 18 10.09 -9.03 20.11
CA LEU A 18 10.56 -10.35 20.53
C LEU A 18 11.70 -10.23 21.55
N PHE A 19 12.69 -9.36 21.27
CA PHE A 19 13.82 -9.14 22.17
C PHE A 19 13.37 -8.60 23.53
N ILE A 20 12.48 -7.60 23.55
CA ILE A 20 11.90 -7.03 24.76
C ILE A 20 11.10 -8.08 25.52
N SER A 21 10.30 -8.87 24.85
CA SER A 21 9.49 -9.94 25.47
C SER A 21 10.36 -11.01 26.14
N LEU A 22 11.50 -11.36 25.55
CA LEU A 22 12.41 -12.38 26.09
C LEU A 22 13.35 -11.84 27.19
N THR A 23 13.61 -10.54 27.23
CA THR A 23 14.59 -9.95 28.17
C THR A 23 13.93 -9.03 29.19
N VAL A 24 13.30 -7.95 28.73
CA VAL A 24 12.77 -6.89 29.61
C VAL A 24 11.53 -7.35 30.38
N THR A 25 10.64 -8.08 29.72
CA THR A 25 9.38 -8.52 30.35
C THR A 25 9.61 -9.48 31.53
N PRO A 26 10.45 -10.52 31.45
CA PRO A 26 10.75 -11.39 32.60
C PRO A 26 11.43 -10.62 33.74
N VAL A 27 12.37 -9.72 33.40
CA VAL A 27 13.07 -8.89 34.41
C VAL A 27 12.10 -7.96 35.13
N LEU A 28 11.24 -7.24 34.38
CA LEU A 28 10.22 -6.40 34.99
C LEU A 28 9.21 -7.21 35.83
N ALA A 29 8.80 -8.37 35.35
CA ALA A 29 7.93 -9.27 36.09
C ALA A 29 8.57 -9.70 37.42
N SER A 30 9.86 -10.06 37.42
CA SER A 30 10.59 -10.45 38.64
C SER A 30 10.70 -9.33 39.66
N TYR A 31 10.76 -8.06 39.23
CA TYR A 31 10.81 -6.90 40.13
C TYR A 31 9.43 -6.42 40.60
N LEU A 32 8.44 -6.41 39.72
CA LEU A 32 7.12 -5.81 40.01
C LEU A 32 6.14 -6.77 40.66
N LEU A 33 6.11 -8.04 40.24
CA LEU A 33 5.19 -9.04 40.80
C LEU A 33 5.37 -9.27 42.31
N PRO A 34 6.56 -9.44 42.86
CA PRO A 34 6.73 -9.61 44.31
C PRO A 34 6.24 -8.41 45.11
N GLN A 35 6.34 -7.20 44.55
CA GLN A 35 5.86 -5.96 45.22
C GLN A 35 4.32 -5.86 45.25
N LEU A 36 3.65 -6.37 44.18
CA LEU A 36 2.18 -6.44 44.11
C LEU A 36 1.62 -7.47 45.10
N PHE A 37 2.31 -8.59 45.29
CA PHE A 37 1.91 -9.61 46.30
C PHE A 37 2.25 -9.24 47.71
N LYS A 38 3.33 -8.46 47.95
CA LYS A 38 3.70 -7.96 49.30
C LYS A 38 2.78 -6.87 49.82
N ASN A 39 2.03 -6.20 48.96
CA ASN A 39 1.17 -5.06 49.32
C ASN A 39 -0.29 -5.45 49.68
N LYS A 40 -0.56 -6.72 49.95
CA LYS A 40 -1.87 -7.15 50.54
C LYS A 40 -2.06 -6.74 51.99
N SER A 41 -1.07 -6.07 52.61
CA SER A 41 -1.23 -5.44 53.92
C SER A 41 -1.40 -3.92 53.82
N GLY A 42 -2.62 -3.47 53.56
CA GLY A 42 -3.18 -2.26 54.17
C GLY A 42 -2.79 -0.89 53.65
N ARG A 43 -2.12 -0.69 52.49
CA ARG A 43 -1.94 0.66 51.91
C ARG A 43 -2.36 0.70 50.45
N PRO A 44 -3.30 1.59 50.05
CA PRO A 44 -3.75 1.72 48.68
C PRO A 44 -2.60 2.19 47.79
N SER A 45 -2.33 1.48 46.70
CA SER A 45 -1.30 1.79 45.72
C SER A 45 -1.55 3.15 45.04
N LEU A 46 -0.49 3.82 44.54
CA LEU A 46 -0.61 5.07 43.80
C LEU A 46 -1.57 4.97 42.61
N VAL A 47 -1.64 3.80 41.98
CA VAL A 47 -2.54 3.50 40.84
C VAL A 47 -3.99 3.42 41.33
N SER A 48 -4.27 2.79 42.50
CA SER A 48 -5.64 2.73 43.04
C SER A 48 -6.12 4.12 43.50
N ARG A 49 -5.23 4.99 43.99
CA ARG A 49 -5.53 6.40 44.29
C ARG A 49 -5.83 7.20 43.02
N TRP A 50 -5.13 6.94 41.93
CA TRP A 50 -5.37 7.61 40.67
C TRP A 50 -6.72 7.21 40.07
N PHE A 51 -7.05 5.92 40.07
CA PHE A 51 -8.38 5.41 39.62
C PHE A 51 -9.51 5.85 40.58
N ALA A 52 -9.28 5.93 41.89
CA ALA A 52 -10.25 6.46 42.84
C ALA A 52 -10.52 7.95 42.59
N ASN A 53 -9.50 8.73 42.30
CA ASN A 53 -9.64 10.14 41.93
C ASN A 53 -10.32 10.34 40.55
N LEU A 54 -10.17 9.43 39.61
CA LEU A 54 -10.94 9.45 38.35
C LEU A 54 -12.42 9.10 38.63
N ARG A 55 -12.68 8.10 39.47
CA ARG A 55 -14.04 7.66 39.82
C ARG A 55 -14.80 8.73 40.61
N SER A 56 -14.14 9.48 41.49
CA SER A 56 -14.73 10.60 42.23
C SER A 56 -15.06 11.82 41.38
N ARG A 57 -14.44 11.97 40.22
CA ARG A 57 -14.79 13.01 39.21
C ARG A 57 -16.04 12.67 38.38
N PHE A 58 -16.46 11.40 38.35
CA PHE A 58 -17.62 10.94 37.58
C PHE A 58 -18.80 10.45 38.41
N SER A 59 -18.71 10.48 39.76
CA SER A 59 -19.82 10.13 40.65
C SER A 59 -20.08 11.28 41.61
N LYS A 60 -21.11 12.04 41.32
CA LYS A 60 -21.82 12.85 42.32
C LYS A 60 -22.86 11.97 43.00
N ASP A 61 -22.90 12.11 44.33
CA ASP A 61 -23.91 11.63 45.26
C ASP A 61 -23.93 10.14 45.68
N LYS A 62 -23.31 9.88 46.85
CA LYS A 62 -23.99 9.46 48.08
C LYS A 62 -22.96 9.12 49.17
N GLU A 63 -23.02 9.91 50.23
CA GLU A 63 -22.40 9.59 51.51
C GLU A 63 -23.07 8.36 52.13
N LEU A 64 -22.26 7.42 52.63
CA LEU A 64 -22.61 6.43 53.62
C LEU A 64 -21.43 6.29 54.58
N GLU A 65 -21.72 6.52 55.84
CA GLU A 65 -20.84 6.50 57.01
C GLU A 65 -20.18 5.12 57.24
N PRO A 66 -19.03 5.11 57.95
CA PRO A 66 -18.33 3.87 58.32
C PRO A 66 -18.81 3.35 59.65
N ASP A 67 -19.23 2.07 59.69
CA ASP A 67 -19.41 1.34 60.95
C ASP A 67 -18.55 0.08 60.98
N ASP A 68 -17.83 0.01 62.05
CA ASP A 68 -17.16 -1.04 62.81
C ASP A 68 -17.21 -2.48 62.29
N ALA A 69 -16.02 -3.10 62.13
CA ALA A 69 -15.78 -4.49 62.50
C ALA A 69 -14.27 -4.73 62.71
N GLU A 70 -13.81 -4.56 63.91
CA GLU A 70 -12.69 -5.27 64.52
C GLU A 70 -13.05 -6.76 64.73
N GLU A 71 -12.01 -7.59 64.88
CA GLU A 71 -11.94 -9.01 65.28
C GLU A 71 -12.08 -10.01 64.13
N THR A 72 -11.16 -10.94 63.91
CA THR A 72 -10.42 -11.81 64.81
C THR A 72 -9.29 -12.51 64.01
N TYR A 73 -8.06 -12.34 64.44
CA TYR A 73 -6.95 -13.17 63.99
C TYR A 73 -6.94 -14.49 64.74
N ARG A 74 -7.15 -15.60 64.05
CA ARG A 74 -6.76 -16.94 64.56
C ARG A 74 -5.70 -17.51 63.65
N ARG A 75 -4.53 -17.64 64.22
CA ARG A 75 -3.39 -18.43 63.79
C ARG A 75 -3.80 -19.88 63.96
N ASP A 76 -3.80 -20.64 62.88
CA ASP A 76 -3.50 -22.05 62.79
C ASP A 76 -3.94 -22.49 61.38
N ASP A 77 -2.96 -22.82 60.56
CA ASP A 77 -2.90 -23.89 59.57
C ASP A 77 -1.87 -23.58 58.54
N VAL A 78 -0.63 -23.83 58.94
CA VAL A 78 0.46 -24.12 58.01
C VAL A 78 0.41 -25.64 57.81
N ASP A 79 -0.42 -26.11 56.86
CA ASP A 79 -0.27 -27.39 56.22
C ASP A 79 -1.39 -27.56 55.21
N SER A 80 -1.20 -27.09 54.02
CA SER A 80 -1.68 -27.63 52.75
C SER A 80 -1.30 -26.68 51.62
N LEU A 81 -0.07 -26.82 51.12
CA LEU A 81 0.29 -26.35 49.78
C LEU A 81 -0.51 -27.19 48.75
N ASN A 82 -1.76 -26.86 48.61
CA ASN A 82 -2.57 -27.34 47.52
C ASN A 82 -2.27 -26.40 46.32
N ILE A 83 -1.29 -26.82 45.49
CA ILE A 83 -0.99 -26.22 44.21
C ILE A 83 -2.12 -26.63 43.24
N GLY A 84 -3.29 -26.04 43.40
CA GLY A 84 -4.42 -26.32 42.55
C GLY A 84 -5.63 -25.48 42.94
N GLY A 85 -5.73 -24.26 42.38
CA GLY A 85 -6.93 -23.47 42.54
C GLY A 85 -6.66 -22.00 42.87
N HIS A 86 -5.97 -21.27 42.01
CA HIS A 86 -6.11 -19.82 42.01
C HIS A 86 -7.50 -19.45 41.51
N SER A 87 -8.46 -19.33 42.41
CA SER A 87 -9.63 -18.49 42.19
C SER A 87 -9.17 -17.04 42.23
N GLU A 88 -8.46 -16.57 41.18
CA GLU A 88 -8.43 -15.16 40.89
C GLU A 88 -9.87 -14.71 40.77
N GLU A 89 -10.28 -13.71 41.56
CA GLU A 89 -11.62 -13.12 41.43
C GLU A 89 -11.65 -12.44 40.06
N ASP A 90 -12.08 -13.20 39.05
CA ASP A 90 -12.35 -12.71 37.71
C ASP A 90 -13.22 -11.45 37.82
N SER A 91 -12.84 -10.37 37.18
CA SER A 91 -13.67 -9.18 37.05
C SER A 91 -15.08 -9.56 36.61
N PHE A 92 -16.10 -8.85 37.06
CA PHE A 92 -17.51 -9.11 36.70
C PHE A 92 -17.70 -9.32 35.19
N VAL A 93 -16.99 -8.54 34.35
CA VAL A 93 -17.04 -8.65 32.88
C VAL A 93 -16.44 -9.98 32.41
N VAL A 94 -15.27 -10.36 32.92
CA VAL A 94 -14.58 -11.60 32.57
C VAL A 94 -15.42 -12.82 32.97
N ARG A 95 -15.99 -12.82 34.16
CA ARG A 95 -16.87 -13.90 34.65
C ARG A 95 -18.11 -14.08 33.77
N ARG A 96 -18.69 -12.96 33.30
CA ARG A 96 -19.86 -13.02 32.42
C ARG A 96 -19.49 -13.52 31.03
N LEU A 97 -18.34 -13.09 30.50
CA LEU A 97 -17.79 -13.57 29.23
C LEU A 97 -17.44 -15.06 29.28
N LYS A 98 -16.73 -15.52 30.31
CA LYS A 98 -16.44 -16.97 30.51
C LYS A 98 -17.70 -17.80 30.57
N LYS A 99 -18.73 -17.39 31.32
CA LYS A 99 -20.02 -18.11 31.37
C LYS A 99 -20.77 -18.15 30.04
N PHE A 100 -20.64 -17.12 29.24
CA PHE A 100 -21.22 -17.10 27.89
C PHE A 100 -20.45 -18.03 26.95
N ASP A 101 -19.14 -17.96 26.98
CA ASP A 101 -18.24 -18.79 26.16
C ASP A 101 -18.35 -20.27 26.51
N GLU A 102 -18.42 -20.61 27.80
CA GLU A 102 -18.65 -21.98 28.29
C GLU A 102 -19.92 -22.59 27.69
N ARG A 103 -21.04 -21.86 27.71
CA ARG A 103 -22.30 -22.33 27.10
C ARG A 103 -22.17 -22.51 25.59
N LEU A 104 -21.47 -21.60 24.94
CA LEU A 104 -21.22 -21.63 23.51
C LEU A 104 -20.34 -22.82 23.14
N LEU A 105 -19.29 -23.10 23.92
CA LEU A 105 -18.38 -24.22 23.73
C LEU A 105 -19.09 -25.57 23.88
N HIS A 106 -19.90 -25.78 24.93
CA HIS A 106 -20.69 -27.01 25.08
C HIS A 106 -21.67 -27.22 23.92
N SER A 107 -22.33 -26.15 23.43
CA SER A 107 -23.19 -26.24 22.24
C SER A 107 -22.40 -26.59 20.98
N THR A 108 -21.20 -26.01 20.82
CA THR A 108 -20.30 -26.23 19.70
C THR A 108 -19.74 -27.64 19.66
N LEU A 109 -19.27 -28.15 20.81
CA LEU A 109 -18.71 -29.51 20.94
C LEU A 109 -19.78 -30.58 20.78
N ARG A 110 -21.03 -30.27 21.14
CA ARG A 110 -22.19 -31.16 20.88
C ARG A 110 -22.50 -31.30 19.39
N HIS A 111 -22.22 -30.26 18.58
CA HIS A 111 -22.57 -30.25 17.15
C HIS A 111 -21.39 -29.78 16.27
N PRO A 112 -20.18 -30.33 16.38
CA PRO A 112 -18.97 -29.81 15.77
C PRO A 112 -19.04 -29.74 14.23
N TYR A 113 -19.64 -30.74 13.58
CA TYR A 113 -19.79 -30.73 12.12
C TYR A 113 -20.69 -29.60 11.62
N LYS A 114 -21.75 -29.22 12.36
CA LYS A 114 -22.62 -28.10 11.98
C LYS A 114 -21.84 -26.77 12.03
N VAL A 115 -21.02 -26.60 13.06
CA VAL A 115 -20.17 -25.41 13.22
C VAL A 115 -19.13 -25.32 12.11
N MET A 116 -18.44 -26.42 11.82
CA MET A 116 -17.44 -26.46 10.75
C MET A 116 -18.06 -26.22 9.37
N ILE A 117 -19.20 -26.82 9.06
CA ILE A 117 -19.93 -26.62 7.81
C ILE A 117 -20.41 -25.16 7.74
N GLY A 118 -20.96 -24.62 8.82
CA GLY A 118 -21.39 -23.21 8.88
C GLY A 118 -20.25 -22.24 8.62
N ALA A 119 -19.08 -22.44 9.23
CA ALA A 119 -17.88 -21.65 8.99
C ALA A 119 -17.37 -21.80 7.55
N ALA A 120 -17.36 -23.01 7.00
CA ALA A 120 -16.97 -23.26 5.62
C ALA A 120 -17.93 -22.57 4.62
N VAL A 121 -19.24 -22.69 4.82
CA VAL A 121 -20.24 -22.00 4.00
C VAL A 121 -20.05 -20.49 4.07
N LEU A 122 -19.88 -19.93 5.27
CA LEU A 122 -19.64 -18.51 5.45
C LEU A 122 -18.37 -18.05 4.72
N PHE A 123 -17.30 -18.84 4.77
CA PHE A 123 -16.06 -18.56 4.05
C PHE A 123 -16.28 -18.58 2.52
N PHE A 124 -16.92 -19.62 1.98
CA PHE A 124 -17.14 -19.70 0.53
C PHE A 124 -18.10 -18.62 0.03
N VAL A 125 -19.13 -18.28 0.79
CA VAL A 125 -20.00 -17.13 0.49
C VAL A 125 -19.17 -15.84 0.46
N THR A 126 -18.31 -15.63 1.45
CA THR A 126 -17.43 -14.46 1.50
C THR A 126 -16.49 -14.40 0.29
N ILE A 127 -15.85 -15.50 -0.08
CA ILE A 127 -14.98 -15.54 -1.27
C ILE A 127 -15.77 -15.26 -2.55
N ALA A 128 -17.02 -15.72 -2.64
CA ALA A 128 -17.88 -15.44 -3.80
C ALA A 128 -18.24 -13.94 -3.93
N THR A 129 -18.11 -13.15 -2.87
CA THR A 129 -18.29 -11.69 -2.93
C THR A 129 -17.06 -10.93 -3.42
N LEU A 130 -15.88 -11.55 -3.43
CA LEU A 130 -14.61 -10.89 -3.78
C LEU A 130 -14.60 -10.28 -5.20
N PRO A 131 -15.20 -10.89 -6.26
CA PRO A 131 -15.27 -10.27 -7.58
C PRO A 131 -16.06 -8.97 -7.65
N PHE A 132 -16.88 -8.68 -6.63
CA PHE A 132 -17.66 -7.44 -6.55
C PHE A 132 -16.90 -6.32 -5.83
N VAL A 133 -15.72 -6.58 -5.28
CA VAL A 133 -14.82 -5.56 -4.74
C VAL A 133 -14.07 -4.92 -5.91
N GLY A 134 -14.16 -3.60 -6.03
CA GLY A 134 -13.37 -2.85 -7.01
C GLY A 134 -11.86 -3.04 -6.81
N THR A 135 -11.08 -2.81 -7.85
CA THR A 135 -9.62 -2.95 -7.80
C THR A 135 -8.93 -1.64 -8.13
N ALA A 136 -7.92 -1.26 -7.33
CA ALA A 136 -7.04 -0.14 -7.57
C ALA A 136 -5.58 -0.53 -7.33
N PHE A 137 -4.64 0.21 -7.93
CA PHE A 137 -3.21 0.00 -7.66
C PHE A 137 -2.84 0.49 -6.26
N LEU A 138 -3.08 1.78 -6.03
CA LEU A 138 -2.91 2.45 -4.74
C LEU A 138 -4.23 3.11 -4.37
N PRO A 139 -4.51 3.33 -3.09
CA PRO A 139 -5.59 4.20 -2.68
C PRO A 139 -5.38 5.60 -3.26
N GLU A 140 -6.45 6.32 -3.52
CA GLU A 140 -6.35 7.70 -3.96
C GLU A 140 -5.70 8.55 -2.85
N PHE A 141 -4.64 9.27 -3.21
CA PHE A 141 -3.99 10.18 -2.28
C PHE A 141 -4.82 11.46 -2.14
N ASN A 142 -4.86 12.02 -0.96
CA ASN A 142 -5.39 13.36 -0.71
C ASN A 142 -4.23 14.27 -0.31
N GLU A 143 -3.63 14.93 -1.30
CA GLU A 143 -2.47 15.79 -1.08
C GLU A 143 -2.86 17.22 -0.69
N GLY A 144 -4.17 17.54 -0.64
CA GLY A 144 -4.67 18.90 -0.40
C GLY A 144 -4.36 19.87 -1.54
N THR A 145 -3.71 19.39 -2.60
CA THR A 145 -3.28 20.17 -3.76
C THR A 145 -3.62 19.42 -5.05
N LEU A 146 -3.75 20.15 -6.16
CA LEU A 146 -3.93 19.58 -7.49
C LEU A 146 -2.82 20.06 -8.42
N THR A 147 -2.47 19.22 -9.39
CA THR A 147 -1.65 19.60 -10.54
C THR A 147 -2.48 19.46 -11.80
N ILE A 148 -2.73 20.59 -12.45
CA ILE A 148 -3.54 20.70 -13.67
C ILE A 148 -2.61 20.88 -14.85
N ASN A 149 -2.62 19.94 -15.77
CA ASN A 149 -1.83 19.99 -16.98
C ASN A 149 -2.69 20.46 -18.16
N LEU A 150 -2.27 21.54 -18.78
CA LEU A 150 -2.87 22.09 -19.98
C LEU A 150 -1.90 21.90 -21.15
N GLN A 151 -2.28 21.10 -22.12
CA GLN A 151 -1.50 20.91 -23.32
C GLN A 151 -2.19 21.58 -24.51
N ALA A 152 -1.66 22.71 -24.95
CA ALA A 152 -2.06 23.35 -26.19
C ALA A 152 -1.58 22.56 -27.42
N GLN A 153 -1.91 23.00 -28.61
CA GLN A 153 -1.41 22.33 -29.83
C GLN A 153 0.10 22.51 -29.95
N PRO A 154 0.87 21.46 -30.29
CA PRO A 154 2.27 21.60 -30.65
C PRO A 154 2.45 22.67 -31.75
N GLY A 155 3.46 23.54 -31.59
CA GLY A 155 3.63 24.72 -32.43
C GLY A 155 3.02 26.02 -31.88
N THR A 156 2.23 25.92 -30.79
CA THR A 156 1.77 27.11 -30.05
C THR A 156 2.98 27.83 -29.45
N SER A 157 3.01 29.13 -29.60
CA SER A 157 4.11 29.98 -29.07
C SER A 157 4.03 30.07 -27.54
N LEU A 158 5.15 30.37 -26.89
CA LEU A 158 5.21 30.60 -25.44
C LEU A 158 4.26 31.73 -25.00
N ALA A 159 4.16 32.82 -25.80
CA ALA A 159 3.27 33.95 -25.52
C ALA A 159 1.79 33.50 -25.49
N GLU A 160 1.39 32.69 -26.45
CA GLU A 160 0.00 32.16 -26.50
C GLU A 160 -0.26 31.14 -25.41
N SER A 161 0.69 30.25 -25.11
CA SER A 161 0.58 29.33 -23.99
C SER A 161 0.45 30.07 -22.65
N ASN A 162 1.19 31.16 -22.46
CA ASN A 162 1.05 32.04 -21.30
C ASN A 162 -0.32 32.70 -21.23
N ARG A 163 -0.86 33.16 -22.37
CA ARG A 163 -2.21 33.75 -22.43
C ARG A 163 -3.28 32.72 -22.03
N ILE A 164 -3.20 31.52 -22.57
CA ILE A 164 -4.09 30.41 -22.25
C ILE A 164 -3.98 30.07 -20.75
N GLY A 165 -2.78 29.92 -20.23
CA GLY A 165 -2.54 29.64 -18.82
C GLY A 165 -3.12 30.70 -17.89
N THR A 166 -2.98 32.00 -18.24
CA THR A 166 -3.56 33.10 -17.46
C THR A 166 -5.10 33.08 -17.46
N ILE A 167 -5.72 32.71 -18.57
CA ILE A 167 -7.18 32.54 -18.63
C ILE A 167 -7.59 31.38 -17.72
N SER A 168 -6.89 30.26 -17.79
CA SER A 168 -7.17 29.05 -17.00
C SER A 168 -7.02 29.32 -15.50
N GLU A 169 -5.97 30.01 -15.05
CA GLU A 169 -5.81 30.41 -13.64
C GLU A 169 -6.97 31.26 -13.13
N LYS A 170 -7.40 32.24 -13.92
CA LYS A 170 -8.56 33.09 -13.57
C LYS A 170 -9.87 32.29 -13.46
N LEU A 171 -10.01 31.21 -14.21
CA LEU A 171 -11.19 30.34 -14.13
C LEU A 171 -11.11 29.42 -12.92
N ILE A 172 -9.93 28.85 -12.64
CA ILE A 172 -9.66 27.99 -11.48
C ILE A 172 -9.88 28.76 -10.17
N LEU A 173 -9.39 30.00 -10.09
CA LEU A 173 -9.58 30.86 -8.91
C LEU A 173 -11.04 31.26 -8.63
N LYS A 174 -11.99 30.95 -9.53
CA LYS A 174 -13.42 31.11 -9.26
C LYS A 174 -14.03 29.94 -8.48
N VAL A 175 -13.30 28.84 -8.30
CA VAL A 175 -13.75 27.72 -7.47
C VAL A 175 -13.53 28.08 -6.01
N PRO A 176 -14.57 27.99 -5.16
CA PRO A 176 -14.51 28.49 -3.78
C PRO A 176 -13.42 27.86 -2.92
N GLU A 177 -13.04 26.62 -3.22
CA GLU A 177 -12.02 25.84 -2.49
C GLU A 177 -10.58 26.20 -2.88
N VAL A 178 -10.37 26.89 -3.99
CA VAL A 178 -9.03 27.25 -4.44
C VAL A 178 -8.50 28.45 -3.65
N ILE A 179 -7.34 28.26 -3.02
CA ILE A 179 -6.62 29.29 -2.25
C ILE A 179 -5.70 30.06 -3.19
N SER A 180 -4.87 29.33 -3.92
CA SER A 180 -3.83 29.91 -4.77
C SER A 180 -3.54 29.03 -5.98
N THR A 181 -2.91 29.62 -7.00
CA THR A 181 -2.40 28.91 -8.16
C THR A 181 -0.95 29.31 -8.44
N GLY A 182 -0.13 28.34 -8.82
CA GLY A 182 1.25 28.57 -9.29
C GLY A 182 1.44 27.90 -10.64
N ARG A 183 1.91 28.66 -11.65
CA ARG A 183 2.01 28.16 -13.02
C ARG A 183 3.42 28.08 -13.54
N ARG A 184 3.69 26.98 -14.24
CA ARG A 184 4.88 26.78 -15.06
C ARG A 184 4.46 26.58 -16.50
N THR A 185 5.00 27.39 -17.42
CA THR A 185 4.70 27.29 -18.86
C THR A 185 5.99 27.15 -19.63
N GLY A 186 6.05 26.13 -20.49
CA GLY A 186 7.20 25.87 -21.33
C GLY A 186 8.32 25.11 -20.60
N ARG A 187 9.55 25.30 -21.05
CA ARG A 187 10.72 24.49 -20.72
C ARG A 187 11.76 25.31 -19.98
N ALA A 188 12.29 24.78 -18.89
CA ALA A 188 13.55 25.23 -18.32
C ALA A 188 14.71 24.49 -19.01
N GLU A 189 15.84 25.21 -19.26
CA GLU A 189 16.95 24.69 -20.07
C GLU A 189 17.67 23.47 -19.47
N LEU A 190 17.61 23.28 -18.16
CA LEU A 190 18.26 22.18 -17.44
C LEU A 190 17.26 21.21 -16.77
N ASP A 191 15.99 21.25 -17.14
CA ASP A 191 14.97 20.37 -16.59
C ASP A 191 15.02 19.00 -17.26
N GLU A 192 15.13 17.95 -16.45
CA GLU A 192 15.07 16.56 -16.89
C GLU A 192 13.71 16.19 -17.52
N HIS A 193 12.65 16.94 -17.18
CA HIS A 193 11.27 16.76 -17.66
C HIS A 193 10.91 17.79 -18.73
N ALA A 194 11.82 18.03 -19.66
CA ALA A 194 11.70 19.05 -20.68
C ALA A 194 10.47 18.91 -21.57
N GLU A 195 9.39 19.57 -21.19
CA GLU A 195 8.19 19.71 -22.02
C GLU A 195 8.33 20.86 -23.02
N GLY A 196 7.56 20.83 -24.09
CA GLY A 196 7.57 21.92 -25.08
C GLY A 196 6.88 23.18 -24.56
N VAL A 197 7.09 24.30 -25.24
CA VAL A 197 6.48 25.61 -24.90
C VAL A 197 4.94 25.62 -24.94
N HIS A 198 4.33 24.62 -25.55
CA HIS A 198 2.89 24.41 -25.63
C HIS A 198 2.30 23.69 -24.39
N TYR A 199 3.14 23.37 -23.42
CA TYR A 199 2.74 22.67 -22.17
C TYR A 199 2.74 23.66 -21.01
N THR A 200 1.67 23.60 -20.21
CA THR A 200 1.50 24.43 -19.02
C THR A 200 1.04 23.55 -17.87
N GLU A 201 1.72 23.64 -16.75
CA GLU A 201 1.39 22.97 -15.50
C GLU A 201 0.99 24.02 -14.46
N ILE A 202 -0.19 23.82 -13.85
CA ILE A 202 -0.75 24.71 -12.83
C ILE A 202 -0.89 23.92 -11.55
N ASP A 203 -0.12 24.26 -10.55
CA ASP A 203 -0.31 23.76 -9.19
C ASP A 203 -1.40 24.59 -8.52
N VAL A 204 -2.35 23.93 -7.89
CA VAL A 204 -3.54 24.52 -7.26
C VAL A 204 -3.58 24.08 -5.81
N ASP A 205 -3.65 25.03 -4.91
CA ASP A 205 -3.75 24.82 -3.48
C ASP A 205 -5.23 24.90 -3.06
N LEU A 206 -5.69 23.87 -2.31
CA LEU A 206 -7.08 23.73 -1.91
C LEU A 206 -7.23 23.89 -0.40
N LYS A 207 -8.30 24.57 0.03
CA LYS A 207 -8.73 24.56 1.43
C LYS A 207 -9.62 23.37 1.73
N GLU A 208 -9.67 22.98 2.98
CA GLU A 208 -10.65 22.01 3.48
C GLU A 208 -12.07 22.48 3.23
N SER A 209 -12.94 21.60 2.77
CA SER A 209 -14.34 21.87 2.40
C SER A 209 -15.20 20.66 2.71
N ASP A 210 -16.51 20.91 2.91
CA ASP A 210 -17.51 19.86 3.06
C ASP A 210 -17.91 19.21 1.71
N ARG A 211 -17.49 19.81 0.58
CA ARG A 211 -17.71 19.23 -0.76
C ARG A 211 -16.74 18.07 -0.98
N SER A 212 -17.26 17.03 -1.61
CA SER A 212 -16.41 15.91 -2.01
C SER A 212 -15.35 16.38 -3.03
N ARG A 213 -14.22 15.71 -3.03
CA ARG A 213 -13.15 15.97 -3.99
C ARG A 213 -13.62 15.82 -5.44
N GLU A 214 -14.47 14.83 -5.70
CA GLU A 214 -15.03 14.58 -7.02
C GLU A 214 -15.88 15.75 -7.51
N GLU A 215 -16.66 16.39 -6.64
CA GLU A 215 -17.43 17.59 -6.95
C GLU A 215 -16.53 18.78 -7.27
N ILE A 216 -15.43 18.97 -6.52
CA ILE A 216 -14.46 20.04 -6.79
C ILE A 216 -13.78 19.82 -8.14
N LEU A 217 -13.35 18.59 -8.43
CA LEU A 217 -12.74 18.23 -9.72
C LEU A 217 -13.70 18.40 -10.89
N ALA A 218 -14.99 18.07 -10.71
CA ALA A 218 -16.02 18.28 -11.73
C ALA A 218 -16.23 19.76 -12.02
N ASP A 219 -16.31 20.59 -10.97
CA ASP A 219 -16.43 22.06 -11.10
C ASP A 219 -15.22 22.68 -11.84
N ILE A 220 -14.01 22.25 -11.51
CA ILE A 220 -12.79 22.70 -12.21
C ILE A 220 -12.83 22.28 -13.69
N ARG A 221 -13.22 21.03 -14.00
CA ARG A 221 -13.36 20.56 -15.39
C ARG A 221 -14.39 21.36 -16.17
N GLU A 222 -15.54 21.63 -15.58
CA GLU A 222 -16.60 22.44 -16.20
C GLU A 222 -16.11 23.84 -16.54
N LYS A 223 -15.44 24.51 -15.58
CA LYS A 223 -14.88 25.84 -15.79
C LYS A 223 -13.78 25.88 -16.85
N LEU A 224 -12.94 24.85 -16.92
CA LEU A 224 -11.87 24.77 -17.90
C LEU A 224 -12.34 24.27 -19.29
N ALA A 225 -13.51 23.66 -19.41
CA ALA A 225 -14.07 23.22 -20.68
C ALA A 225 -14.29 24.36 -21.69
N VAL A 226 -14.41 25.61 -21.22
CA VAL A 226 -14.55 26.79 -22.07
C VAL A 226 -13.24 27.25 -22.71
N VAL A 227 -12.09 26.70 -22.29
CA VAL A 227 -10.76 27.06 -22.83
C VAL A 227 -10.53 26.22 -24.10
N PRO A 228 -10.56 26.87 -25.30
CA PRO A 228 -10.51 26.11 -26.54
C PRO A 228 -9.08 25.62 -26.85
N GLY A 229 -9.00 24.48 -27.52
CA GLY A 229 -7.75 23.99 -28.13
C GLY A 229 -6.72 23.41 -27.16
N VAL A 230 -7.08 23.18 -25.91
CA VAL A 230 -6.23 22.54 -24.89
C VAL A 230 -6.71 21.15 -24.53
N ASN A 231 -5.79 20.24 -24.26
CA ASN A 231 -6.07 19.01 -23.55
C ASN A 231 -5.88 19.28 -22.06
N LEU A 232 -6.83 18.82 -21.27
CA LEU A 232 -6.84 18.96 -19.82
C LEU A 232 -6.56 17.61 -19.17
N ASN A 233 -5.62 17.57 -18.23
CA ASN A 233 -5.44 16.45 -17.33
C ASN A 233 -5.30 17.00 -15.90
N ILE A 234 -6.15 16.51 -14.99
CA ILE A 234 -6.14 16.91 -13.59
C ILE A 234 -5.66 15.74 -12.75
N GLY A 235 -4.61 15.95 -12.00
CA GLY A 235 -4.01 14.97 -11.08
C GLY A 235 -3.58 15.63 -9.78
N GLN A 236 -2.76 14.93 -9.04
CA GLN A 236 -2.09 15.44 -7.84
C GLN A 236 -0.58 15.32 -8.01
N PRO A 237 0.23 16.15 -7.34
CA PRO A 237 1.67 16.20 -7.56
C PRO A 237 2.38 14.84 -7.42
N ILE A 238 2.12 14.11 -6.33
CA ILE A 238 2.77 12.81 -6.06
C ILE A 238 2.21 11.73 -6.99
N SER A 239 0.88 11.63 -7.11
CA SER A 239 0.23 10.66 -7.98
C SER A 239 0.68 10.83 -9.43
N HIS A 240 0.73 12.06 -9.91
CA HIS A 240 1.16 12.42 -11.27
C HIS A 240 2.62 12.02 -11.55
N ARG A 241 3.48 12.24 -10.55
CA ARG A 241 4.90 11.86 -10.64
C ARG A 241 5.09 10.35 -10.61
N LEU A 242 4.30 9.64 -9.80
CA LEU A 242 4.30 8.18 -9.76
C LEU A 242 3.84 7.58 -11.09
N ASP A 243 2.76 8.10 -11.68
CA ASP A 243 2.25 7.63 -12.96
C ASP A 243 3.26 7.83 -14.08
N HIS A 244 3.90 8.99 -14.12
CA HIS A 244 4.96 9.27 -15.09
C HIS A 244 6.16 8.32 -14.96
N LEU A 245 6.60 8.04 -13.73
CA LEU A 245 7.72 7.13 -13.47
C LEU A 245 7.40 5.67 -13.82
N GLN A 246 6.13 5.27 -13.71
CA GLN A 246 5.71 3.88 -13.96
C GLN A 246 5.42 3.60 -15.44
N SER A 247 4.78 4.52 -16.12
CA SER A 247 4.27 4.32 -17.49
C SER A 247 4.90 5.25 -18.53
N GLY A 248 5.64 6.26 -18.09
CA GLY A 248 6.11 7.35 -18.94
C GLY A 248 4.99 8.28 -19.38
N VAL A 249 3.79 8.17 -18.77
CA VAL A 249 2.59 8.95 -19.08
C VAL A 249 1.95 9.43 -17.78
N ARG A 250 1.45 10.65 -17.76
CA ARG A 250 0.86 11.28 -16.57
C ARG A 250 -0.64 10.96 -16.49
N ALA A 251 -1.00 9.65 -16.47
CA ALA A 251 -2.37 9.17 -16.36
C ALA A 251 -2.42 7.76 -15.75
N GLN A 252 -3.55 7.43 -15.13
CA GLN A 252 -3.76 6.12 -14.50
C GLN A 252 -3.76 4.96 -15.51
N ILE A 253 -4.28 5.21 -16.72
CA ILE A 253 -4.38 4.23 -17.81
C ILE A 253 -3.58 4.74 -19.00
N ALA A 254 -2.67 3.93 -19.51
CA ALA A 254 -1.88 4.18 -20.70
C ALA A 254 -2.10 3.05 -21.72
N VAL A 255 -2.81 3.35 -22.80
CA VAL A 255 -2.98 2.40 -23.91
C VAL A 255 -1.93 2.72 -24.97
N LYS A 256 -0.90 1.88 -25.05
CA LYS A 256 0.26 2.05 -25.94
C LYS A 256 0.01 1.32 -27.25
N LEU A 257 -0.10 2.05 -28.34
CA LEU A 257 -0.21 1.50 -29.69
C LEU A 257 1.15 1.52 -30.36
N PHE A 258 1.62 0.36 -30.78
CA PHE A 258 2.91 0.19 -31.46
C PHE A 258 2.72 -0.08 -32.95
N GLY A 259 3.64 0.45 -33.80
CA GLY A 259 3.64 0.23 -35.24
C GLY A 259 4.73 1.02 -35.94
N ASP A 260 4.92 0.80 -37.24
CA ASP A 260 6.05 1.38 -37.97
C ASP A 260 5.70 2.71 -38.67
N ASP A 261 4.46 2.85 -39.19
CA ASP A 261 4.05 4.07 -39.89
C ASP A 261 3.30 5.04 -38.98
N LEU A 262 3.75 6.32 -38.95
CA LEU A 262 3.17 7.34 -38.08
C LEU A 262 1.75 7.78 -38.49
N ALA A 263 1.41 7.70 -39.77
CA ALA A 263 0.08 8.07 -40.25
C ALA A 263 -0.95 7.01 -39.81
N THR A 264 -0.60 5.75 -39.99
CA THR A 264 -1.41 4.61 -39.54
C THR A 264 -1.53 4.60 -38.01
N LEU A 265 -0.45 4.85 -37.26
CA LEU A 265 -0.47 4.97 -35.80
C LEU A 265 -1.46 6.05 -35.35
N ARG A 266 -1.44 7.24 -35.96
CA ARG A 266 -2.37 8.33 -35.62
C ARG A 266 -3.83 7.97 -35.91
N SER A 267 -4.11 7.39 -37.09
CA SER A 267 -5.46 6.98 -37.46
C SER A 267 -6.01 5.92 -36.50
N LYS A 268 -5.21 4.91 -36.16
CA LYS A 268 -5.62 3.84 -35.23
C LYS A 268 -5.71 4.32 -33.79
N ALA A 269 -4.87 5.27 -33.37
CA ALA A 269 -4.98 5.91 -32.06
C ALA A 269 -6.31 6.69 -31.92
N GLU A 270 -6.76 7.36 -33.00
CA GLU A 270 -8.07 8.04 -33.03
C GLU A 270 -9.22 7.05 -32.90
N GLU A 271 -9.17 5.91 -33.61
CA GLU A 271 -10.16 4.84 -33.49
C GLU A 271 -10.22 4.32 -32.04
N ILE A 272 -9.06 4.01 -31.44
CA ILE A 272 -8.97 3.53 -30.06
C ILE A 272 -9.51 4.58 -29.08
N ARG A 273 -9.11 5.86 -29.21
CA ARG A 273 -9.63 6.95 -28.37
C ARG A 273 -11.16 7.02 -28.42
N ASN A 274 -11.75 6.99 -29.61
CA ASN A 274 -13.19 7.08 -29.80
C ASN A 274 -13.90 5.89 -29.11
N VAL A 275 -13.33 4.68 -29.17
CA VAL A 275 -13.85 3.52 -28.44
C VAL A 275 -13.70 3.71 -26.93
N MET A 276 -12.54 4.16 -26.44
CA MET A 276 -12.29 4.39 -25.01
C MET A 276 -13.25 5.44 -24.42
N GLN A 277 -13.59 6.49 -25.16
CA GLN A 277 -14.54 7.53 -24.72
C GLN A 277 -15.96 6.99 -24.52
N THR A 278 -16.33 5.85 -25.12
CA THR A 278 -17.63 5.21 -24.89
C THR A 278 -17.69 4.36 -23.63
N VAL A 279 -16.56 4.13 -22.98
CA VAL A 279 -16.48 3.30 -21.77
C VAL A 279 -16.91 4.13 -20.57
N GLU A 280 -17.93 3.66 -19.86
CA GLU A 280 -18.38 4.31 -18.64
C GLU A 280 -17.28 4.30 -17.56
N GLY A 281 -17.04 5.47 -16.95
CA GLY A 281 -15.97 5.64 -15.97
C GLY A 281 -14.61 6.02 -16.58
N ALA A 282 -14.47 6.10 -17.91
CA ALA A 282 -13.30 6.67 -18.56
C ALA A 282 -13.39 8.20 -18.58
N THR A 283 -12.39 8.87 -18.01
CA THR A 283 -12.30 10.35 -18.00
C THR A 283 -10.98 10.80 -18.60
N ASP A 284 -10.93 12.06 -19.05
CA ASP A 284 -9.72 12.69 -19.58
C ASP A 284 -9.04 11.87 -20.70
N VAL A 285 -9.84 11.22 -21.58
CA VAL A 285 -9.32 10.37 -22.66
C VAL A 285 -8.62 11.21 -23.72
N GLN A 286 -7.31 11.05 -23.86
CA GLN A 286 -6.48 11.88 -24.72
C GLN A 286 -5.48 11.03 -25.50
N ILE A 287 -5.20 11.45 -26.74
CA ILE A 287 -4.09 10.93 -27.51
C ILE A 287 -2.87 11.80 -27.27
N GLU A 288 -1.72 11.18 -27.07
CA GLU A 288 -0.44 11.86 -27.13
C GLU A 288 -0.30 12.63 -28.45
N ARG A 289 -0.13 13.95 -28.37
CA ARG A 289 -0.17 14.80 -29.56
C ARG A 289 1.08 14.61 -30.42
N GLN A 290 1.01 13.73 -31.39
CA GLN A 290 1.95 13.63 -32.50
C GLN A 290 1.33 14.27 -33.73
N VAL A 291 1.51 15.56 -33.87
CA VAL A 291 1.00 16.34 -34.99
C VAL A 291 2.14 16.78 -35.91
N LEU A 292 1.80 17.06 -37.16
CA LEU A 292 2.74 17.70 -38.05
C LEU A 292 2.77 19.20 -37.74
N ILE A 293 3.97 19.71 -37.45
CA ILE A 293 4.21 21.13 -37.23
C ILE A 293 5.08 21.71 -38.36
N PRO A 294 4.94 22.97 -38.73
CA PRO A 294 5.87 23.62 -39.65
C PRO A 294 7.30 23.52 -39.10
N GLN A 295 8.20 23.01 -39.90
CA GLN A 295 9.63 22.87 -39.57
C GLN A 295 10.48 23.53 -40.63
N VAL A 296 11.42 24.34 -40.20
CA VAL A 296 12.48 24.86 -41.08
C VAL A 296 13.64 23.88 -41.08
N ARG A 297 13.88 23.26 -42.23
CA ARG A 297 14.95 22.28 -42.42
C ARG A 297 16.09 22.87 -43.23
N PHE A 298 17.30 22.75 -42.73
CA PHE A 298 18.53 23.12 -43.42
C PHE A 298 19.20 21.82 -43.89
N ASN A 299 19.14 21.55 -45.20
CA ASN A 299 19.81 20.43 -45.83
C ASN A 299 21.15 20.89 -46.39
N VAL A 300 22.24 20.64 -45.65
CA VAL A 300 23.60 21.05 -46.11
C VAL A 300 24.03 20.16 -47.27
N ASN A 301 24.32 20.76 -48.43
CA ASN A 301 24.84 20.06 -49.58
C ASN A 301 26.35 19.89 -49.41
N ARG A 302 26.79 18.65 -49.25
CA ARG A 302 28.19 18.30 -48.94
C ARG A 302 29.17 18.73 -50.05
N GLU A 303 28.75 18.58 -51.34
CA GLU A 303 29.58 18.89 -52.48
C GLU A 303 29.77 20.40 -52.59
N ARG A 304 28.68 21.19 -52.46
CA ARG A 304 28.78 22.66 -52.47
C ARG A 304 29.58 23.20 -51.25
N ALA A 305 29.37 22.63 -50.05
CA ALA A 305 30.14 23.02 -48.87
C ALA A 305 31.65 22.76 -49.07
N ALA A 306 32.00 21.60 -49.62
CA ALA A 306 33.40 21.25 -49.92
C ALA A 306 34.07 22.20 -50.91
N GLN A 307 33.32 22.75 -51.92
CA GLN A 307 33.85 23.75 -52.86
C GLN A 307 34.33 25.03 -52.18
N TYR A 308 33.72 25.36 -51.02
CA TYR A 308 34.11 26.50 -50.19
C TYR A 308 35.04 26.13 -49.03
N GLY A 309 35.52 24.88 -48.99
CA GLY A 309 36.37 24.36 -47.92
C GLY A 309 35.67 24.17 -46.58
N LEU A 310 34.32 24.09 -46.57
CA LEU A 310 33.51 23.94 -45.37
C LEU A 310 33.12 22.48 -45.15
N ALA A 311 33.27 22.02 -43.91
CA ALA A 311 32.66 20.76 -43.47
C ALA A 311 31.18 20.99 -43.17
N PRO A 312 30.28 20.00 -43.46
CA PRO A 312 28.85 20.13 -43.12
C PRO A 312 28.59 20.43 -41.63
N GLY A 313 29.45 19.93 -40.74
CA GLY A 313 29.37 20.19 -39.31
C GLY A 313 29.60 21.66 -38.95
N GLU A 314 30.55 22.35 -39.60
CA GLU A 314 30.85 23.77 -39.37
C GLU A 314 29.66 24.65 -39.78
N VAL A 315 29.02 24.32 -40.92
CA VAL A 315 27.80 25.02 -41.36
C VAL A 315 26.66 24.82 -40.36
N THR A 316 26.51 23.61 -39.88
CA THR A 316 25.45 23.28 -38.89
C THR A 316 25.71 23.97 -37.54
N GLU A 317 26.96 23.99 -37.05
CA GLU A 317 27.33 24.65 -35.79
C GLU A 317 27.12 26.19 -35.88
N THR A 318 27.44 26.79 -37.02
CA THR A 318 27.20 28.22 -37.27
C THR A 318 25.69 28.52 -37.22
N LEU A 319 24.87 27.69 -37.89
CA LEU A 319 23.42 27.83 -37.88
C LEU A 319 22.82 27.62 -36.51
N GLU A 320 23.30 26.62 -35.78
CA GLU A 320 22.87 26.35 -34.41
C GLU A 320 23.18 27.53 -33.48
N THR A 321 24.39 28.06 -33.56
CA THR A 321 24.80 29.24 -32.79
C THR A 321 23.94 30.46 -33.15
N ALA A 322 23.67 30.69 -34.43
CA ALA A 322 22.86 31.81 -34.89
C ALA A 322 21.40 31.71 -34.42
N LEU A 323 20.81 30.53 -34.45
CA LEU A 323 19.36 30.29 -34.17
C LEU A 323 19.07 30.02 -32.71
N ASN A 324 19.72 29.01 -32.13
CA ASN A 324 19.54 28.60 -30.75
C ASN A 324 20.30 29.45 -29.75
N GLY A 325 21.48 29.94 -30.18
CA GLY A 325 22.46 30.59 -29.32
C GLY A 325 23.47 29.59 -28.75
N ARG A 326 24.65 30.12 -28.46
CA ARG A 326 25.74 29.38 -27.81
C ARG A 326 26.21 30.13 -26.58
N THR A 327 26.26 29.45 -25.45
CA THR A 327 26.89 29.98 -24.24
C THR A 327 28.40 30.08 -24.48
N VAL A 328 28.92 31.29 -24.53
CA VAL A 328 30.34 31.58 -24.80
C VAL A 328 31.14 31.88 -23.52
N SER A 329 30.47 32.32 -22.46
CA SER A 329 31.05 32.61 -21.17
C SER A 329 30.00 32.66 -20.09
N GLN A 330 30.43 32.85 -18.83
CA GLN A 330 29.54 33.06 -17.69
C GLN A 330 29.99 34.33 -16.95
N ALA A 331 29.05 35.22 -16.67
CA ALA A 331 29.24 36.32 -15.74
C ALA A 331 28.92 35.86 -14.33
N ILE A 332 29.84 36.06 -13.39
CA ILE A 332 29.71 35.67 -11.99
C ILE A 332 29.51 36.93 -11.15
N GLU A 333 28.35 37.06 -10.51
CA GLU A 333 28.02 38.16 -9.62
C GLU A 333 27.70 37.60 -8.20
N GLY A 334 28.69 37.58 -7.33
CA GLY A 334 28.58 36.97 -6.01
C GLY A 334 28.33 35.47 -6.10
N ALA A 335 27.18 35.00 -5.62
CA ALA A 335 26.76 33.59 -5.70
C ALA A 335 25.97 33.25 -6.99
N ARG A 336 25.65 34.23 -7.81
CA ARG A 336 24.86 34.05 -9.03
C ARG A 336 25.76 33.91 -10.25
N ARG A 337 25.37 33.02 -11.17
CA ARG A 337 26.02 32.80 -12.45
C ARG A 337 25.03 33.10 -13.56
N TYR A 338 25.44 33.85 -14.54
CA TYR A 338 24.63 34.21 -15.70
C TYR A 338 25.36 33.77 -16.96
N ASP A 339 24.71 33.00 -17.80
CA ASP A 339 25.27 32.60 -19.09
C ASP A 339 25.29 33.76 -20.05
N VAL A 340 26.45 33.98 -20.70
CA VAL A 340 26.60 34.92 -21.80
C VAL A 340 26.33 34.14 -23.08
N VAL A 341 25.20 34.42 -23.74
CA VAL A 341 24.75 33.69 -24.92
C VAL A 341 24.88 34.60 -26.16
N VAL A 342 25.49 34.07 -27.20
CA VAL A 342 25.58 34.74 -28.52
C VAL A 342 24.57 34.06 -29.45
N ARG A 343 23.70 34.88 -30.06
CA ARG A 343 22.70 34.43 -31.05
C ARG A 343 22.28 35.60 -31.94
N PHE A 344 21.58 35.29 -33.04
CA PHE A 344 20.92 36.31 -33.83
C PHE A 344 19.77 36.97 -33.05
N ASP A 345 19.47 38.21 -33.37
CA ASP A 345 18.31 38.91 -32.83
C ASP A 345 16.99 38.26 -33.28
N ASP A 346 15.92 38.58 -32.59
CA ASP A 346 14.62 37.95 -32.84
C ASP A 346 14.06 38.25 -34.23
N ALA A 347 14.32 39.44 -34.77
CA ALA A 347 13.89 39.82 -36.11
C ALA A 347 14.58 38.99 -37.20
N SER A 348 15.87 38.72 -37.04
CA SER A 348 16.67 37.90 -37.97
C SER A 348 16.29 36.41 -37.92
N ARG A 349 15.84 35.92 -36.79
CA ARG A 349 15.45 34.50 -36.62
C ARG A 349 14.03 34.17 -37.12
N ASN A 350 13.14 35.18 -37.22
CA ASN A 350 11.73 34.97 -37.58
C ASN A 350 11.43 35.07 -39.08
N SER A 351 12.43 35.30 -39.94
CA SER A 351 12.26 35.42 -41.38
C SER A 351 13.11 34.43 -42.17
N LEU A 352 12.44 33.56 -42.96
CA LEU A 352 13.12 32.62 -43.83
C LEU A 352 14.03 33.30 -44.85
N ASP A 353 13.67 34.48 -45.35
CA ASP A 353 14.48 35.22 -46.31
C ASP A 353 15.73 35.83 -45.68
N VAL A 354 15.65 36.20 -44.39
CA VAL A 354 16.84 36.61 -43.65
C VAL A 354 17.76 35.42 -43.37
N LEU A 355 17.18 34.24 -43.00
CA LEU A 355 17.96 33.03 -42.79
C LEU A 355 18.65 32.53 -44.06
N ARG A 356 18.02 32.65 -45.23
CA ARG A 356 18.65 32.31 -46.53
C ARG A 356 19.86 33.17 -46.83
N ARG A 357 19.85 34.42 -46.39
CA ARG A 357 20.92 35.41 -46.60
C ARG A 357 21.92 35.43 -45.47
N ALA A 358 21.66 34.74 -44.35
CA ALA A 358 22.62 34.61 -43.27
C ALA A 358 23.96 34.08 -43.81
N THR A 359 25.07 34.59 -43.35
CA THR A 359 26.41 34.26 -43.87
C THR A 359 27.11 33.24 -42.97
N VAL A 360 27.90 32.37 -43.61
CA VAL A 360 28.84 31.44 -42.96
C VAL A 360 30.26 31.85 -43.43
N ASP A 361 31.18 31.91 -42.47
CA ASP A 361 32.58 32.23 -42.76
C ASP A 361 33.30 31.01 -43.34
N THR A 362 34.03 31.21 -44.43
CA THR A 362 34.88 30.16 -45.02
C THR A 362 36.26 30.17 -44.36
N PRO A 363 37.02 29.06 -44.38
CA PRO A 363 38.39 29.00 -43.87
C PRO A 363 39.33 30.01 -44.54
N GLN A 364 39.01 30.49 -45.75
CA GLN A 364 39.76 31.50 -46.50
C GLN A 364 39.38 32.94 -46.13
N GLY A 365 38.41 33.11 -45.17
CA GLY A 365 37.97 34.43 -44.71
C GLY A 365 36.87 35.08 -45.56
N ALA A 366 36.31 34.39 -46.54
CA ALA A 366 35.19 34.90 -47.32
C ALA A 366 33.87 34.57 -46.61
N GLN A 367 32.88 35.47 -46.65
CA GLN A 367 31.53 35.26 -46.16
C GLN A 367 30.61 34.85 -47.31
N ILE A 368 29.98 33.69 -47.18
CA ILE A 368 29.04 33.19 -48.18
C ILE A 368 27.65 33.03 -47.58
N PRO A 369 26.57 33.25 -48.34
CA PRO A 369 25.23 33.04 -47.81
C PRO A 369 24.95 31.55 -47.57
N VAL A 370 24.20 31.22 -46.52
CA VAL A 370 23.80 29.85 -46.20
C VAL A 370 23.14 29.15 -47.39
N SER A 371 22.38 29.87 -48.21
CA SER A 371 21.74 29.35 -49.43
C SER A 371 22.71 28.83 -50.49
N ALA A 372 24.00 29.25 -50.45
CA ALA A 372 25.03 28.71 -51.35
C ALA A 372 25.40 27.25 -51.00
N VAL A 373 25.34 26.89 -49.73
CA VAL A 373 25.78 25.56 -49.21
C VAL A 373 24.68 24.72 -48.63
N ALA A 374 23.47 25.26 -48.38
CA ALA A 374 22.34 24.55 -47.84
C ALA A 374 21.03 24.90 -48.53
N GLU A 375 20.14 23.94 -48.65
CA GLU A 375 18.74 24.15 -49.05
C GLU A 375 17.87 24.36 -47.81
N ILE A 376 17.08 25.45 -47.83
CA ILE A 376 16.23 25.82 -46.70
C ILE A 376 14.79 25.61 -47.09
N GLU A 377 14.16 24.62 -46.47
CA GLU A 377 12.81 24.19 -46.76
C GLU A 377 11.92 24.42 -45.55
N ASN A 378 10.66 24.81 -45.77
CA ASN A 378 9.63 24.83 -44.78
C ASN A 378 8.66 23.66 -45.04
N LEU A 379 8.84 22.57 -44.34
CA LEU A 379 8.06 21.33 -44.53
C LEU A 379 7.37 20.92 -43.23
N PRO A 380 6.13 20.39 -43.32
CA PRO A 380 5.51 19.82 -42.17
C PRO A 380 6.27 18.56 -41.72
N GLY A 381 6.64 18.51 -40.46
CA GLY A 381 7.29 17.35 -39.85
C GLY A 381 6.67 16.97 -38.51
N PRO A 382 6.85 15.75 -38.02
CA PRO A 382 6.34 15.34 -36.73
C PRO A 382 7.02 16.15 -35.63
N ASN A 383 6.24 16.63 -34.65
CA ASN A 383 6.78 17.35 -33.48
C ASN A 383 7.70 16.47 -32.64
N GLN A 384 7.35 15.18 -32.51
CA GLN A 384 8.14 14.16 -31.83
C GLN A 384 7.84 12.78 -32.37
N ILE A 385 8.77 11.86 -32.22
CA ILE A 385 8.61 10.43 -32.54
C ILE A 385 9.03 9.65 -31.30
N LEU A 386 8.05 9.11 -30.57
CA LEU A 386 8.32 8.31 -29.39
C LEU A 386 8.56 6.86 -29.75
N ARG A 387 9.51 6.26 -29.05
CA ARG A 387 9.86 4.84 -29.18
C ARG A 387 9.95 4.18 -27.81
N GLU A 388 9.57 2.93 -27.79
CA GLU A 388 9.76 2.04 -26.66
C GLU A 388 10.19 0.66 -27.19
N ASN A 389 11.24 0.08 -26.64
CA ASN A 389 11.82 -1.17 -27.13
C ASN A 389 12.10 -1.14 -28.65
N THR A 390 12.69 -0.05 -29.15
CA THR A 390 13.01 0.24 -30.56
C THR A 390 11.81 0.51 -31.47
N LYS A 391 10.57 0.14 -31.10
CA LYS A 391 9.36 0.36 -31.88
C LYS A 391 8.78 1.75 -31.67
N ARG A 392 8.21 2.34 -32.72
CA ARG A 392 7.45 3.58 -32.60
C ARG A 392 6.16 3.33 -31.86
N ARG A 393 5.75 4.27 -31.03
CA ARG A 393 4.50 4.20 -30.30
C ARG A 393 3.73 5.51 -30.28
N ILE A 394 2.42 5.41 -30.10
CA ILE A 394 1.53 6.49 -29.67
C ILE A 394 0.80 6.02 -28.42
N VAL A 395 0.62 6.88 -27.44
CA VAL A 395 -0.12 6.57 -26.22
C VAL A 395 -1.47 7.26 -26.21
N ILE A 396 -2.50 6.51 -25.86
CA ILE A 396 -3.81 7.04 -25.50
C ILE A 396 -3.92 6.92 -23.99
N SER A 397 -4.01 8.05 -23.30
CA SER A 397 -4.11 8.13 -21.86
C SER A 397 -5.55 8.33 -21.41
N SER A 398 -5.89 7.83 -20.22
CA SER A 398 -7.18 8.04 -19.59
C SER A 398 -7.04 7.97 -18.07
N ASN A 399 -7.93 8.67 -17.37
CA ASN A 399 -8.14 8.51 -15.94
C ASN A 399 -9.46 7.76 -15.69
N THR A 400 -9.72 7.36 -14.46
CA THR A 400 -10.99 6.80 -14.03
C THR A 400 -11.80 7.82 -13.24
N GLY A 401 -13.12 7.75 -13.33
CA GLY A 401 -14.05 8.57 -12.56
C GLY A 401 -15.29 7.78 -12.18
N GLY A 402 -15.56 7.64 -10.89
CA GLY A 402 -16.75 6.95 -10.37
C GLY A 402 -16.76 5.43 -10.51
N ARG A 403 -15.72 4.82 -11.11
CA ARG A 403 -15.55 3.36 -11.26
C ARG A 403 -14.12 2.93 -10.95
N ASP A 404 -13.95 1.68 -10.55
CA ASP A 404 -12.65 1.10 -10.27
C ASP A 404 -11.80 0.88 -11.54
N LEU A 405 -10.48 1.04 -11.37
CA LEU A 405 -9.50 0.94 -12.45
C LEU A 405 -9.58 -0.39 -13.22
N GLY A 406 -9.72 -1.49 -12.50
CA GLY A 406 -9.71 -2.83 -13.13
C GLY A 406 -10.93 -3.10 -14.00
N SER A 407 -12.13 -2.64 -13.60
CA SER A 407 -13.34 -2.80 -14.40
C SER A 407 -13.31 -1.92 -15.66
N VAL A 408 -12.87 -0.66 -15.52
CA VAL A 408 -12.73 0.26 -16.66
C VAL A 408 -11.73 -0.27 -17.69
N VAL A 409 -10.56 -0.74 -17.26
CA VAL A 409 -9.54 -1.27 -18.18
C VAL A 409 -10.03 -2.55 -18.86
N ARG A 410 -10.72 -3.46 -18.15
CA ARG A 410 -11.29 -4.67 -18.80
C ARG A 410 -12.33 -4.32 -19.85
N ASP A 411 -13.20 -3.35 -19.60
CA ASP A 411 -14.17 -2.88 -20.57
C ASP A 411 -13.49 -2.25 -21.78
N MET A 412 -12.44 -1.45 -21.56
CA MET A 412 -11.61 -0.90 -22.64
C MET A 412 -10.96 -2.00 -23.48
N GLN A 413 -10.35 -3.00 -22.85
CA GLN A 413 -9.71 -4.13 -23.54
C GLN A 413 -10.71 -4.87 -24.43
N ASN A 414 -11.88 -5.21 -23.87
CA ASN A 414 -12.92 -5.95 -24.59
C ASN A 414 -13.47 -5.14 -25.77
N ARG A 415 -13.76 -3.84 -25.59
CA ARG A 415 -14.29 -2.99 -26.67
C ARG A 415 -13.27 -2.69 -27.74
N VAL A 416 -12.03 -2.39 -27.37
CA VAL A 416 -10.93 -2.15 -28.33
C VAL A 416 -10.66 -3.42 -29.16
N ALA A 417 -10.60 -4.59 -28.53
CA ALA A 417 -10.41 -5.86 -29.24
C ALA A 417 -11.56 -6.20 -30.20
N ALA A 418 -12.81 -5.82 -29.85
CA ALA A 418 -13.99 -6.09 -30.65
C ALA A 418 -14.18 -5.10 -31.82
N GLN A 419 -13.77 -3.84 -31.66
CA GLN A 419 -14.15 -2.76 -32.57
C GLN A 419 -12.97 -2.22 -33.39
N VAL A 420 -11.72 -2.41 -32.95
CA VAL A 420 -10.55 -1.89 -33.66
C VAL A 420 -9.77 -3.00 -34.31
N THR A 421 -9.71 -2.98 -35.66
CA THR A 421 -8.87 -3.91 -36.41
C THR A 421 -7.50 -3.29 -36.65
N LEU A 422 -6.46 -3.96 -36.17
CA LEU A 422 -5.07 -3.54 -36.33
C LEU A 422 -4.42 -4.20 -37.56
N PRO A 423 -3.62 -3.46 -38.32
CA PRO A 423 -2.82 -4.05 -39.41
C PRO A 423 -1.75 -5.02 -38.88
N ALA A 424 -1.21 -5.86 -39.74
CA ALA A 424 -0.09 -6.75 -39.39
C ALA A 424 1.11 -5.93 -38.86
N GLY A 425 1.71 -6.38 -37.75
CA GLY A 425 2.83 -5.71 -37.10
C GLY A 425 2.43 -4.61 -36.07
N TYR A 426 1.14 -4.25 -36.00
CA TYR A 426 0.61 -3.33 -35.01
C TYR A 426 0.00 -4.09 -33.84
N PHE A 427 0.22 -3.61 -32.62
CA PHE A 427 -0.36 -4.19 -31.41
C PHE A 427 -0.57 -3.14 -30.33
N VAL A 428 -1.44 -3.46 -29.38
CA VAL A 428 -1.79 -2.60 -28.25
C VAL A 428 -1.34 -3.25 -26.95
N GLU A 429 -0.71 -2.46 -26.07
CA GLU A 429 -0.40 -2.83 -24.70
C GLU A 429 -1.13 -1.89 -23.74
N PHE A 430 -1.73 -2.48 -22.69
CA PHE A 430 -2.38 -1.72 -21.62
C PHE A 430 -1.39 -1.58 -20.46
N GLY A 431 -0.91 -0.36 -20.24
CA GLY A 431 0.06 0.03 -19.22
C GLY A 431 -0.55 0.93 -18.17
N GLY A 432 0.33 1.65 -17.49
CA GLY A 432 -0.03 2.55 -16.39
C GLY A 432 -0.15 1.82 -15.05
N GLN A 433 -0.96 2.37 -14.15
CA GLN A 433 -1.21 1.78 -12.84
C GLN A 433 -1.78 0.36 -12.92
N PHE A 434 -2.53 0.04 -13.97
CA PHE A 434 -3.10 -1.28 -14.16
C PHE A 434 -2.02 -2.37 -14.30
N GLN A 435 -1.03 -2.16 -15.15
CA GLN A 435 0.10 -3.09 -15.34
C GLN A 435 0.89 -3.24 -14.03
N ALA A 436 1.22 -2.13 -13.39
CA ALA A 436 1.94 -2.13 -12.12
C ALA A 436 1.15 -2.88 -11.03
N SER A 437 -0.18 -2.75 -11.00
CA SER A 437 -1.07 -3.49 -10.10
C SER A 437 -1.02 -4.99 -10.36
N GLN A 438 -1.09 -5.42 -11.61
CA GLN A 438 -1.02 -6.84 -11.97
C GLN A 438 0.32 -7.47 -11.58
N GLU A 439 1.44 -6.81 -11.91
CA GLU A 439 2.78 -7.29 -11.58
C GLU A 439 3.00 -7.37 -10.06
N ALA A 440 2.58 -6.34 -9.33
CA ALA A 440 2.67 -6.33 -7.88
C ALA A 440 1.79 -7.41 -7.24
N THR A 441 0.55 -7.56 -7.69
CA THR A 441 -0.38 -8.59 -7.19
C THR A 441 0.15 -9.98 -7.46
N ARG A 442 0.67 -10.26 -8.66
CA ARG A 442 1.30 -11.53 -8.99
C ARG A 442 2.49 -11.85 -8.09
N THR A 443 3.40 -10.89 -7.93
CA THR A 443 4.59 -11.05 -7.10
C THR A 443 4.22 -11.28 -5.63
N LEU A 444 3.32 -10.47 -5.08
CA LEU A 444 2.86 -10.59 -3.70
C LEU A 444 2.10 -11.91 -3.47
N SER A 445 1.28 -12.36 -4.44
CA SER A 445 0.57 -13.63 -4.33
C SER A 445 1.54 -14.83 -4.29
N VAL A 446 2.56 -14.83 -5.14
CA VAL A 446 3.60 -15.88 -5.13
C VAL A 446 4.35 -15.90 -3.80
N LEU A 447 4.77 -14.71 -3.31
CA LEU A 447 5.45 -14.59 -2.02
C LEU A 447 4.55 -14.99 -0.85
N SER A 448 3.24 -14.68 -0.91
CA SER A 448 2.26 -15.07 0.10
C SER A 448 2.09 -16.59 0.17
N ILE A 449 1.99 -17.26 -0.97
CA ILE A 449 1.92 -18.73 -1.03
C ILE A 449 3.20 -19.35 -0.44
N PHE A 450 4.36 -18.83 -0.82
CA PHE A 450 5.63 -19.28 -0.26
C PHE A 450 5.69 -19.09 1.26
N SER A 451 5.24 -17.94 1.76
CA SER A 451 5.17 -17.65 3.21
C SER A 451 4.22 -18.58 3.93
N LEU A 452 3.04 -18.88 3.37
CA LEU A 452 2.09 -19.84 3.95
C LEU A 452 2.68 -21.25 4.04
N VAL A 453 3.38 -21.68 3.00
CA VAL A 453 4.09 -22.98 2.99
C VAL A 453 5.19 -23.00 4.05
N ALA A 454 5.98 -21.93 4.14
CA ALA A 454 7.03 -21.81 5.16
C ALA A 454 6.46 -21.83 6.59
N ILE A 455 5.36 -21.09 6.85
CA ILE A 455 4.64 -21.11 8.13
C ILE A 455 4.18 -22.52 8.44
N PHE A 456 3.58 -23.23 7.49
CA PHE A 456 3.11 -24.59 7.66
C PHE A 456 4.25 -25.54 8.10
N PHE A 457 5.40 -25.49 7.45
CA PHE A 457 6.55 -26.31 7.84
C PHE A 457 7.11 -25.94 9.23
N LEU A 458 7.15 -24.65 9.56
CA LEU A 458 7.54 -24.18 10.89
C LEU A 458 6.59 -24.69 11.96
N LEU A 459 5.27 -24.66 11.68
CA LEU A 459 4.25 -25.19 12.57
C LEU A 459 4.41 -26.70 12.79
N ILE A 460 4.69 -27.48 11.73
CA ILE A 460 4.97 -28.92 11.86
C ILE A 460 6.15 -29.15 12.80
N LYS A 461 7.25 -28.38 12.62
CA LYS A 461 8.43 -28.48 13.46
C LYS A 461 8.14 -28.10 14.92
N ALA A 462 7.32 -27.08 15.14
CA ALA A 462 6.98 -26.57 16.47
C ALA A 462 5.98 -27.48 17.22
N LEU A 463 4.97 -28.02 16.53
CA LEU A 463 3.86 -28.80 17.13
C LEU A 463 4.06 -30.32 17.00
N GLY A 464 5.05 -30.76 16.24
CA GLY A 464 5.42 -32.17 16.09
C GLY A 464 4.55 -33.00 15.12
N GLU A 465 3.42 -32.42 14.61
CA GLU A 465 2.52 -33.15 13.72
C GLU A 465 1.85 -32.23 12.68
N TRP A 466 1.82 -32.68 11.42
CA TRP A 466 1.27 -31.91 10.30
C TRP A 466 -0.26 -31.68 10.41
N ARG A 467 -1.00 -32.61 11.03
CA ARG A 467 -2.45 -32.47 11.24
C ARG A 467 -2.78 -31.34 12.20
N VAL A 468 -1.98 -31.19 13.24
CA VAL A 468 -2.10 -30.11 14.21
C VAL A 468 -1.73 -28.77 13.58
N ALA A 469 -0.65 -28.74 12.79
CA ALA A 469 -0.25 -27.56 12.02
C ALA A 469 -1.37 -27.10 11.06
N LEU A 470 -2.03 -28.06 10.37
CA LEU A 470 -3.16 -27.75 9.49
C LEU A 470 -4.35 -27.15 10.25
N GLN A 471 -4.63 -27.65 11.48
CA GLN A 471 -5.70 -27.10 12.32
C GLN A 471 -5.44 -25.64 12.70
N VAL A 472 -4.19 -25.28 13.03
CA VAL A 472 -3.80 -23.88 13.26
C VAL A 472 -4.05 -23.03 12.02
N MET A 473 -3.73 -23.54 10.83
CA MET A 473 -3.92 -22.80 9.58
C MET A 473 -5.38 -22.55 9.21
N ILE A 474 -6.34 -23.30 9.76
CA ILE A 474 -7.78 -23.05 9.54
C ILE A 474 -8.19 -21.65 10.04
N ASN A 475 -7.47 -21.07 10.97
CA ASN A 475 -7.77 -19.72 11.46
C ASN A 475 -7.52 -18.62 10.40
N ILE A 476 -6.69 -18.89 9.40
CA ILE A 476 -6.45 -17.94 8.30
C ILE A 476 -7.73 -17.72 7.47
N PRO A 477 -8.42 -18.76 6.93
CA PRO A 477 -9.72 -18.60 6.29
C PRO A 477 -10.77 -17.88 7.16
N LEU A 478 -10.80 -18.15 8.47
CA LEU A 478 -11.75 -17.53 9.38
C LEU A 478 -11.52 -16.01 9.51
N ALA A 479 -10.26 -15.58 9.53
CA ALA A 479 -9.90 -14.18 9.55
C ALA A 479 -10.24 -13.46 8.24
N LEU A 480 -10.06 -14.13 7.10
CA LEU A 480 -10.38 -13.57 5.79
C LEU A 480 -11.87 -13.21 5.66
N ILE A 481 -12.75 -13.91 6.34
CA ILE A 481 -14.19 -13.60 6.37
C ILE A 481 -14.39 -12.14 6.81
N GLY A 482 -13.90 -11.79 8.00
CA GLY A 482 -14.10 -10.45 8.54
C GLY A 482 -13.35 -9.38 7.79
N ALA A 483 -12.16 -9.69 7.29
CA ALA A 483 -11.35 -8.77 6.52
C ALA A 483 -12.04 -8.36 5.20
N ILE A 484 -12.63 -9.31 4.47
CA ILE A 484 -13.35 -9.06 3.22
C ILE A 484 -14.65 -8.29 3.49
N TRP A 485 -15.41 -8.68 4.52
CA TRP A 485 -16.63 -7.96 4.89
C TRP A 485 -16.35 -6.53 5.38
N ALA A 486 -15.29 -6.33 6.15
CA ALA A 486 -14.88 -4.99 6.56
C ALA A 486 -14.51 -4.12 5.35
N LEU A 487 -13.84 -4.70 4.35
CA LEU A 487 -13.53 -4.00 3.10
C LEU A 487 -14.81 -3.61 2.33
N HIS A 488 -15.80 -4.50 2.23
CA HIS A 488 -17.10 -4.18 1.61
C HIS A 488 -17.84 -3.08 2.37
N LEU A 489 -17.89 -3.16 3.70
CA LEU A 489 -18.62 -2.19 4.53
C LEU A 489 -17.98 -0.80 4.54
N SER A 490 -16.67 -0.73 4.36
CA SER A 490 -15.95 0.56 4.26
C SER A 490 -16.03 1.19 2.86
N GLY A 491 -16.68 0.53 1.89
CA GLY A 491 -16.65 0.97 0.48
C GLY A 491 -15.25 0.91 -0.16
N GLY A 492 -14.31 0.18 0.48
CA GLY A 492 -12.93 0.11 0.04
C GLY A 492 -12.75 -0.72 -1.21
N VAL A 493 -11.61 -0.50 -1.88
CA VAL A 493 -11.18 -1.23 -3.06
C VAL A 493 -10.03 -2.19 -2.73
N PHE A 494 -9.94 -3.28 -3.48
CA PHE A 494 -8.81 -4.18 -3.38
C PHE A 494 -7.57 -3.53 -3.98
N SER A 495 -6.62 -3.16 -3.13
CA SER A 495 -5.39 -2.45 -3.48
C SER A 495 -4.16 -3.20 -2.94
N ILE A 496 -2.96 -2.77 -3.30
CA ILE A 496 -1.73 -3.31 -2.72
C ILE A 496 -1.73 -3.12 -1.19
N ALA A 497 -2.27 -2.01 -0.68
CA ALA A 497 -2.35 -1.75 0.76
C ALA A 497 -3.25 -2.79 1.47
N THR A 498 -4.42 -3.11 0.91
CA THR A 498 -5.29 -4.16 1.44
C THR A 498 -4.66 -5.53 1.38
N LEU A 499 -3.93 -5.85 0.29
CA LEU A 499 -3.21 -7.12 0.15
C LEU A 499 -2.13 -7.29 1.23
N VAL A 500 -1.37 -6.22 1.52
CA VAL A 500 -0.42 -6.21 2.66
C VAL A 500 -1.15 -6.41 3.99
N GLY A 501 -2.34 -5.82 4.15
CA GLY A 501 -3.23 -6.06 5.29
C GLY A 501 -3.60 -7.54 5.44
N PHE A 502 -4.01 -8.21 4.37
CA PHE A 502 -4.31 -9.64 4.38
C PHE A 502 -3.09 -10.49 4.76
N ILE A 503 -1.91 -10.18 4.21
CA ILE A 503 -0.66 -10.89 4.56
C ILE A 503 -0.31 -10.70 6.04
N SER A 504 -0.43 -9.48 6.56
CA SER A 504 -0.18 -9.18 7.97
C SER A 504 -1.15 -9.91 8.90
N LEU A 505 -2.42 -10.01 8.49
CA LEU A 505 -3.47 -10.71 9.22
C LEU A 505 -3.15 -12.20 9.38
N VAL A 506 -2.56 -12.85 8.38
CA VAL A 506 -2.13 -14.26 8.46
C VAL A 506 -1.20 -14.50 9.65
N GLY A 507 -0.22 -13.63 9.87
CA GLY A 507 0.70 -13.74 11.01
C GLY A 507 0.00 -13.57 12.36
N ILE A 508 -0.93 -12.61 12.45
CA ILE A 508 -1.66 -12.32 13.69
C ILE A 508 -2.59 -13.49 14.05
N THR A 509 -3.32 -14.01 13.09
CA THR A 509 -4.31 -15.08 13.33
C THR A 509 -3.68 -16.44 13.57
N SER A 510 -2.58 -16.75 12.90
CA SER A 510 -1.81 -17.98 13.18
C SER A 510 -1.35 -18.04 14.63
N ARG A 511 -0.97 -16.91 15.24
CA ARG A 511 -0.58 -16.84 16.66
C ARG A 511 -1.72 -17.27 17.58
N ASN A 512 -2.97 -16.84 17.33
CA ASN A 512 -4.12 -17.20 18.17
C ASN A 512 -4.34 -18.72 18.13
N GLY A 513 -4.34 -19.33 16.95
CA GLY A 513 -4.47 -20.77 16.79
C GLY A 513 -3.34 -21.56 17.46
N ILE A 514 -2.09 -21.07 17.35
CA ILE A 514 -0.94 -21.67 18.04
C ILE A 514 -1.16 -21.64 19.55
N MET A 515 -1.55 -20.48 20.11
CA MET A 515 -1.75 -20.35 21.56
C MET A 515 -2.85 -21.25 22.09
N MET A 516 -3.93 -21.40 21.34
CA MET A 516 -5.05 -22.27 21.73
C MET A 516 -4.65 -23.75 21.71
N ILE A 517 -4.15 -24.22 20.57
CA ILE A 517 -3.83 -25.63 20.37
C ILE A 517 -2.62 -26.05 21.22
N SER A 518 -1.58 -25.22 21.31
CA SER A 518 -0.43 -25.54 22.18
C SER A 518 -0.82 -25.66 23.66
N HIS A 519 -1.86 -24.93 24.08
CA HIS A 519 -2.37 -25.05 25.44
C HIS A 519 -3.11 -26.37 25.66
N TYR A 520 -3.91 -26.81 24.71
CA TYR A 520 -4.52 -28.15 24.80
C TYR A 520 -3.46 -29.26 24.89
N LEU A 521 -2.39 -29.15 24.06
CA LEU A 521 -1.27 -30.09 24.11
C LEU A 521 -0.51 -30.00 25.44
N HIS A 522 -0.39 -28.81 26.04
CA HIS A 522 0.22 -28.62 27.36
C HIS A 522 -0.58 -29.28 28.47
N LEU A 523 -1.91 -29.07 28.52
CA LEU A 523 -2.78 -29.71 29.50
C LEU A 523 -2.66 -31.25 29.48
N MET A 524 -2.56 -31.83 28.28
CA MET A 524 -2.39 -33.30 28.14
C MET A 524 -0.97 -33.77 28.51
N ARG A 525 0.07 -32.99 28.17
CA ARG A 525 1.46 -33.41 28.35
C ARG A 525 1.98 -33.18 29.76
N GLU A 526 1.69 -31.99 30.33
CA GLU A 526 2.28 -31.55 31.60
C GLU A 526 1.30 -31.71 32.79
N GLU A 527 -0.01 -31.50 32.57
CA GLU A 527 -0.99 -31.60 33.64
C GLU A 527 -1.69 -32.97 33.69
N GLY A 528 -1.39 -33.88 32.77
CA GLY A 528 -1.87 -35.26 32.81
C GLY A 528 -3.33 -35.45 32.41
N GLU A 529 -3.97 -34.40 31.83
CA GLU A 529 -5.37 -34.52 31.42
C GLU A 529 -5.54 -35.48 30.23
N GLY A 530 -6.68 -36.19 30.21
CA GLY A 530 -7.07 -36.99 29.07
C GLY A 530 -7.69 -36.16 27.96
N PHE A 531 -7.82 -36.73 26.75
CA PHE A 531 -8.51 -36.09 25.65
C PHE A 531 -10.03 -36.14 25.83
N THR A 532 -10.59 -35.18 26.57
CA THR A 532 -12.01 -35.07 26.93
C THR A 532 -12.63 -33.75 26.48
N GLU A 533 -13.97 -33.67 26.49
CA GLU A 533 -14.68 -32.42 26.22
C GLU A 533 -14.37 -31.38 27.28
N GLU A 534 -14.28 -31.78 28.54
CA GLU A 534 -14.01 -30.92 29.69
C GLU A 534 -12.63 -30.29 29.60
N MET A 535 -11.60 -31.04 29.17
CA MET A 535 -10.25 -30.53 28.96
C MET A 535 -10.25 -29.45 27.89
N ILE A 536 -10.97 -29.62 26.77
CA ILE A 536 -11.06 -28.65 25.70
C ILE A 536 -11.78 -27.38 26.17
N VAL A 537 -12.90 -27.54 26.91
CA VAL A 537 -13.62 -26.38 27.47
C VAL A 537 -12.73 -25.62 28.46
N ARG A 538 -12.07 -26.34 29.39
CA ARG A 538 -11.12 -25.74 30.34
C ARG A 538 -10.01 -24.94 29.61
N GLY A 539 -9.34 -25.58 28.68
CA GLY A 539 -8.23 -24.94 27.93
C GLY A 539 -8.68 -23.76 27.11
N SER A 540 -9.89 -23.77 26.54
CA SER A 540 -10.47 -22.62 25.83
C SER A 540 -10.74 -21.45 26.77
N LEU A 541 -11.37 -21.70 27.93
CA LEU A 541 -11.69 -20.67 28.93
C LEU A 541 -10.45 -20.04 29.55
N GLU A 542 -9.37 -20.81 29.77
CA GLU A 542 -8.09 -20.29 30.25
C GLU A 542 -7.41 -19.37 29.24
N ARG A 543 -7.64 -19.59 27.94
CA ARG A 543 -7.07 -18.76 26.84
C ARG A 543 -7.98 -17.62 26.39
N LEU A 544 -9.24 -17.58 26.79
CA LEU A 544 -10.20 -16.54 26.40
C LEU A 544 -9.68 -15.13 26.73
N VAL A 545 -9.22 -14.90 27.95
CA VAL A 545 -8.77 -13.58 28.40
C VAL A 545 -7.50 -13.12 27.66
N PRO A 546 -6.42 -13.91 27.57
CA PRO A 546 -5.22 -13.55 26.81
C PRO A 546 -5.52 -13.25 25.33
N VAL A 547 -6.37 -14.05 24.68
CA VAL A 547 -6.74 -13.85 23.27
C VAL A 547 -7.53 -12.55 23.09
N LEU A 548 -8.55 -12.32 23.93
CA LEU A 548 -9.32 -11.07 23.90
C LEU A 548 -8.47 -9.83 24.19
N MET A 549 -7.56 -9.89 25.15
CA MET A 549 -6.67 -8.78 25.48
C MET A 549 -5.78 -8.41 24.29
N THR A 550 -5.21 -9.41 23.61
CA THR A 550 -4.37 -9.14 22.43
C THR A 550 -5.18 -8.58 21.26
N ALA A 551 -6.40 -9.09 21.04
CA ALA A 551 -7.29 -8.61 19.99
C ALA A 551 -7.76 -7.18 20.25
N LEU A 552 -8.14 -6.87 21.51
CA LEU A 552 -8.54 -5.51 21.90
C LEU A 552 -7.39 -4.52 21.80
N THR A 553 -6.19 -4.88 22.25
CA THR A 553 -5.03 -4.01 22.19
C THR A 553 -4.67 -3.68 20.74
N ALA A 554 -4.60 -4.71 19.87
CA ALA A 554 -4.33 -4.53 18.46
C ALA A 554 -5.48 -3.77 17.76
N GLY A 555 -6.74 -4.13 18.07
CA GLY A 555 -7.90 -3.47 17.48
C GLY A 555 -8.00 -1.99 17.83
N LEU A 556 -7.87 -1.63 19.12
CA LEU A 556 -7.91 -0.24 19.58
C LEU A 556 -6.79 0.61 18.97
N SER A 557 -5.60 0.04 18.74
CA SER A 557 -4.50 0.75 18.08
C SER A 557 -4.80 1.09 16.62
N LEU A 558 -5.67 0.33 15.95
CA LEU A 558 -6.05 0.55 14.56
C LEU A 558 -7.25 1.49 14.38
N VAL A 559 -8.08 1.69 15.42
CA VAL A 559 -9.27 2.55 15.35
C VAL A 559 -8.96 3.96 14.83
N PRO A 560 -7.90 4.67 15.26
CA PRO A 560 -7.58 6.00 14.73
C PRO A 560 -7.31 6.01 13.22
N PHE A 561 -6.77 4.93 12.66
CA PHE A 561 -6.52 4.81 11.22
C PHE A 561 -7.79 4.47 10.44
N VAL A 562 -8.69 3.68 11.04
CA VAL A 562 -9.98 3.36 10.43
C VAL A 562 -10.90 4.59 10.39
N LEU A 563 -10.87 5.43 11.43
CA LEU A 563 -11.69 6.65 11.50
C LEU A 563 -11.14 7.82 10.65
N ALA A 564 -9.90 7.74 10.20
CA ALA A 564 -9.23 8.80 9.49
C ALA A 564 -9.08 8.48 7.99
N ALA A 565 -10.17 8.08 7.33
CA ALA A 565 -10.20 7.69 5.92
C ALA A 565 -9.66 8.78 4.99
N ASP A 566 -10.10 10.02 5.19
CA ASP A 566 -9.83 11.16 4.30
C ASP A 566 -8.66 12.05 4.77
N ALA A 567 -7.96 11.64 5.84
CA ALA A 567 -6.87 12.44 6.39
C ALA A 567 -5.59 12.31 5.54
N PRO A 568 -4.99 13.43 5.11
CA PRO A 568 -3.77 13.42 4.30
C PRO A 568 -2.65 12.56 4.90
N GLY A 569 -2.02 11.73 4.07
CA GLY A 569 -0.92 10.83 4.44
C GLY A 569 -1.34 9.53 5.13
N LYS A 570 -2.63 9.27 5.30
CA LYS A 570 -3.15 8.02 5.91
C LYS A 570 -3.83 7.08 4.90
N GLU A 571 -3.86 7.44 3.65
CA GLU A 571 -4.60 6.74 2.60
C GLU A 571 -4.14 5.28 2.42
N ILE A 572 -2.84 5.01 2.60
CA ILE A 572 -2.30 3.64 2.55
C ILE A 572 -2.62 2.87 3.84
N LEU A 573 -2.63 3.57 4.99
CA LEU A 573 -2.81 2.94 6.30
C LEU A 573 -4.28 2.62 6.58
N HIS A 574 -5.22 3.43 6.10
CA HIS A 574 -6.66 3.23 6.31
C HIS A 574 -7.16 1.88 5.75
N PRO A 575 -6.99 1.52 4.47
CA PRO A 575 -7.46 0.24 3.94
C PRO A 575 -6.78 -0.97 4.61
N LEU A 576 -5.49 -0.83 4.94
CA LEU A 576 -4.76 -1.84 5.71
C LEU A 576 -5.37 -2.03 7.10
N ALA A 577 -5.65 -0.93 7.82
CA ALA A 577 -6.24 -0.97 9.15
C ALA A 577 -7.65 -1.57 9.15
N VAL A 578 -8.47 -1.25 8.15
CA VAL A 578 -9.83 -1.81 7.97
C VAL A 578 -9.78 -3.32 7.83
N VAL A 579 -8.94 -3.83 6.92
CA VAL A 579 -8.76 -5.27 6.68
C VAL A 579 -8.27 -5.99 7.92
N VAL A 580 -7.24 -5.45 8.59
CA VAL A 580 -6.65 -6.06 9.78
C VAL A 580 -7.63 -6.03 10.95
N LEU A 581 -8.31 -4.91 11.20
CA LEU A 581 -9.30 -4.81 12.28
C LEU A 581 -10.47 -5.77 12.09
N GLY A 582 -11.07 -5.79 10.89
CA GLY A 582 -12.16 -6.70 10.56
C GLY A 582 -11.74 -8.17 10.70
N GLY A 583 -10.54 -8.49 10.22
CA GLY A 583 -9.98 -9.82 10.33
C GLY A 583 -9.69 -10.26 11.77
N ILE A 584 -9.12 -9.40 12.60
CA ILE A 584 -8.85 -9.68 14.02
C ILE A 584 -10.17 -9.93 14.78
N LEU A 585 -11.16 -9.06 14.58
CA LEU A 585 -12.46 -9.21 15.26
C LEU A 585 -13.11 -10.55 14.91
N THR A 586 -13.18 -10.87 13.64
CA THR A 586 -13.83 -12.11 13.18
C THR A 586 -13.01 -13.34 13.54
N SER A 587 -11.69 -13.32 13.37
CA SER A 587 -10.84 -14.44 13.76
C SER A 587 -10.94 -14.72 15.25
N THR A 588 -10.93 -13.70 16.10
CA THR A 588 -11.02 -13.88 17.56
C THR A 588 -12.34 -14.52 17.96
N LEU A 589 -13.46 -14.10 17.35
CA LEU A 589 -14.78 -14.69 17.64
C LEU A 589 -14.92 -16.12 17.10
N LEU A 590 -14.50 -16.33 15.85
CA LEU A 590 -14.64 -17.64 15.22
C LEU A 590 -13.61 -18.66 15.74
N ASP A 591 -12.41 -18.21 16.13
CA ASP A 591 -11.38 -19.08 16.70
C ASP A 591 -11.86 -19.73 18.00
N GLN A 592 -12.55 -18.99 18.88
CA GLN A 592 -13.15 -19.52 20.11
C GLN A 592 -14.24 -20.60 19.87
N ILE A 593 -14.82 -20.61 18.68
CA ILE A 593 -15.89 -21.53 18.32
C ILE A 593 -15.37 -22.68 17.45
N VAL A 594 -14.64 -22.37 16.39
CA VAL A 594 -14.27 -23.32 15.34
C VAL A 594 -13.05 -24.15 15.76
N THR A 595 -12.03 -23.54 16.35
CA THR A 595 -10.79 -24.23 16.73
C THR A 595 -11.03 -25.36 17.75
N PRO A 596 -11.81 -25.17 18.83
CA PRO A 596 -12.18 -26.27 19.74
C PRO A 596 -12.93 -27.40 19.03
N ALA A 597 -13.87 -27.07 18.14
CA ALA A 597 -14.65 -28.07 17.40
C ALA A 597 -13.76 -28.90 16.44
N VAL A 598 -12.83 -28.26 15.74
CA VAL A 598 -11.88 -28.91 14.85
C VAL A 598 -10.93 -29.81 15.65
N PHE A 599 -10.38 -29.28 16.75
CA PHE A 599 -9.47 -30.05 17.61
C PHE A 599 -10.16 -31.24 18.24
N TYR A 600 -11.40 -31.11 18.72
CA TYR A 600 -12.18 -32.20 19.27
C TYR A 600 -12.39 -33.37 18.28
N LYS A 601 -12.56 -33.06 16.98
CA LYS A 601 -12.78 -34.06 15.94
C LYS A 601 -11.51 -34.62 15.33
N PHE A 602 -10.50 -33.81 15.14
CA PHE A 602 -9.29 -34.18 14.39
C PHE A 602 -8.00 -34.15 15.22
N GLY A 603 -8.07 -33.71 16.50
CA GLY A 603 -6.91 -33.67 17.40
C GLY A 603 -6.54 -35.00 18.03
N LYS A 604 -7.47 -35.99 18.04
CA LYS A 604 -7.29 -37.27 18.73
C LYS A 604 -5.98 -38.01 18.37
N PRO A 605 -5.57 -38.15 17.12
CA PRO A 605 -4.32 -38.85 16.81
C PRO A 605 -3.07 -38.19 17.41
N ALA A 606 -3.06 -36.85 17.50
CA ALA A 606 -1.97 -36.11 18.15
C ALA A 606 -2.03 -36.27 19.68
N ALA A 607 -3.23 -36.24 20.23
CA ALA A 607 -3.45 -36.48 21.65
C ALA A 607 -2.99 -37.87 22.08
N ASP A 608 -3.40 -38.93 21.36
CA ASP A 608 -3.02 -40.31 21.65
C ASP A 608 -1.49 -40.48 21.62
N LYS A 609 -0.79 -39.85 20.69
CA LYS A 609 0.68 -39.87 20.61
C LYS A 609 1.34 -39.19 21.83
N ILE A 610 0.83 -38.03 22.24
CA ILE A 610 1.34 -37.27 23.39
C ILE A 610 1.11 -38.06 24.69
N ILE A 611 -0.08 -38.65 24.85
CA ILE A 611 -0.41 -39.48 26.02
C ILE A 611 0.52 -40.70 26.07
N ALA A 612 0.73 -41.39 24.95
CA ALA A 612 1.64 -42.52 24.88
C ALA A 612 3.09 -42.14 25.20
N GLU A 613 3.57 -41.00 24.73
CA GLU A 613 4.91 -40.48 25.06
C GLU A 613 5.04 -40.11 26.55
N ARG A 614 4.00 -39.56 27.16
CA ARG A 614 3.95 -39.24 28.59
C ARG A 614 3.99 -40.52 29.43
N ASP A 615 3.09 -41.45 29.15
CA ASP A 615 2.96 -42.72 29.90
C ASP A 615 4.25 -43.56 29.78
N GLY A 616 4.92 -43.50 28.60
CA GLY A 616 6.23 -44.10 28.39
C GLY A 616 7.31 -43.49 29.27
N ARG A 617 7.31 -42.15 29.46
CA ARG A 617 8.24 -41.46 30.35
C ARG A 617 8.01 -41.77 31.83
N GLU A 618 6.75 -41.78 32.25
CA GLU A 618 6.40 -42.16 33.64
C GLU A 618 6.81 -43.57 33.96
N ASN A 619 6.62 -44.53 33.05
CA ASN A 619 7.03 -45.90 33.24
C ASN A 619 8.59 -46.01 33.35
N VAL A 620 9.35 -45.29 32.57
CA VAL A 620 10.83 -45.25 32.67
C VAL A 620 11.26 -44.63 33.99
N LEU A 621 10.66 -43.52 34.43
CA LEU A 621 10.97 -42.87 35.72
C LEU A 621 10.61 -43.75 36.94
N ASN A 622 9.53 -44.53 36.86
CA ASN A 622 9.11 -45.45 37.90
C ASN A 622 10.04 -46.69 37.92
N ASP A 623 10.46 -47.20 36.78
CA ASP A 623 11.42 -48.31 36.67
C ASP A 623 12.82 -47.90 37.20
N GLU A 624 13.25 -46.65 36.96
CA GLU A 624 14.51 -46.09 37.55
C GLU A 624 14.39 -45.89 39.07
N ARG A 625 13.21 -45.53 39.61
CA ARG A 625 12.97 -45.46 41.06
C ARG A 625 12.97 -46.83 41.73
N ASP A 626 12.34 -47.82 41.11
CA ASP A 626 12.28 -49.19 41.64
C ASP A 626 13.64 -49.93 41.50
N SER A 627 14.46 -49.54 40.52
CA SER A 627 15.81 -50.13 40.33
C SER A 627 16.87 -49.57 41.29
N GLY A 628 16.53 -48.59 42.14
CA GLY A 628 17.47 -48.04 43.15
C GLY A 628 18.68 -47.28 42.58
N VAL A 629 18.67 -46.96 41.29
CA VAL A 629 19.73 -46.17 40.64
C VAL A 629 19.49 -44.68 40.93
N PRO A 630 20.41 -43.95 41.56
CA PRO A 630 20.24 -42.53 41.83
C PRO A 630 20.14 -41.77 40.50
N PRO A 631 19.25 -40.76 40.40
CA PRO A 631 19.03 -39.98 39.15
C PRO A 631 20.34 -39.39 38.63
N PHE A 632 20.55 -39.56 37.35
CA PHE A 632 21.68 -39.07 36.59
C PHE A 632 21.81 -37.54 36.75
N GLY A 633 22.63 -37.07 37.71
CA GLY A 633 22.82 -35.65 38.03
C GLY A 633 23.26 -35.33 39.46
N ALA A 634 23.29 -36.33 40.39
CA ALA A 634 23.67 -36.14 41.80
C ALA A 634 25.14 -36.43 42.10
N ARG A 635 26.05 -36.23 41.18
CA ARG A 635 27.49 -36.16 41.49
C ARG A 635 27.97 -34.75 41.17
N MET A 636 27.85 -33.85 42.13
CA MET A 636 28.79 -32.73 42.23
C MET A 636 30.15 -33.28 42.66
N PRO A 637 31.25 -32.96 41.99
CA PRO A 637 32.58 -33.21 42.54
C PRO A 637 32.73 -32.29 43.76
N GLU A 638 33.06 -32.90 44.91
CA GLU A 638 33.62 -32.16 46.05
C GLU A 638 34.89 -31.48 45.58
N TRP A 639 34.87 -30.18 45.51
CA TRP A 639 36.07 -29.37 45.47
C TRP A 639 36.72 -29.46 46.84
N ARG A 640 37.79 -30.24 46.97
CA ARG A 640 38.73 -30.11 48.09
C ARG A 640 39.58 -28.88 47.79
N ASP A 641 39.58 -27.98 48.77
CA ASP A 641 40.58 -26.93 48.90
C ASP A 641 41.97 -27.54 49.05
N GLU A 642 42.87 -27.18 48.13
CA GLU A 642 44.34 -27.07 48.32
C GLU A 642 44.81 -25.78 47.62
#